data_c948888aba616512db7ba529780338cb
#
_entry.id   c948888aba616512db7ba529780338cb
#
_cell.length_a   1.000
_cell.length_b   1.000
_cell.length_c   1.000
_cell.angle_alpha   90.00
_cell.angle_beta   90.00
_cell.angle_gamma   90.00
#
_symmetry.space_group_name_H-M   'P 1'
#
loop_
_entity.id
_entity.type
_entity.pdbx_description
1 polymer ?
#
loop_
_entity_poly.entity_id
_entity_poly.type
_entity_poly.pdbx_seq_one_letter_code
_entity_poly.pdbx_strand_id
1 'polypeptide(L)'
;VPANGDVSAALAGDSPIDRFLAVEMSKHNIQPLPRASREALVRRLSFDLLGIPPTPEEVDDFVADGAPDAWERLVDRMLAAPQYGERWARHWLDIAHYADTHGFERDQRRDHAWRYRDWVIDALNADLPYDSFLQQQVAGDVLAEENPQANSTTDATIAASFLAVGPWDYVGQVETPSPVIKRLARADDLDDMVAQVMTSTCGITIHCARCHHHKLDPIQQEEYYALTAIFSGVKRGDRLVSTEESQRIDSKRNELKGRKLAIDQELNRTRVGISLADIVGGGNGFGTGTLGAGIDASTGAIRKPNDKKGFLDGVVANRLNTTTYPWIDSVFVPDGGTMARLAISQAGAVAQGIPSTDPKVWDAIRNGPVNSQFSTSLDGIECAPPGRSMLSLHANAGITFRLQKEPLEELQKSNAGSTDGGGIVFTAMVGYFGETASKGADVYVLIDDQLVFRYVGLGRNDGLQAIRHELPGGASTLTLIATDGGNGIGHDQICFIDASLAPSHRVESDEEALRVSELRKMSEELHAELASLPEARRVYGVVPEAPSEIRLLHRGNTEDARDVVLPGTVACVGPRMESIAALSSQSSDAQRRIALANWICSPENPLPARVLVNRLWHHHFGTGLVATPSDFGLGGALPSHPELLDWLANELHRGGWSVKRMHRMILLSDAYQRSSVRPESPTAVHSAVVLDAGNRLVWRQNPRRLDAESLRDTMLSVSGSIVHSMHGPGYRDFDYQEEYAPVYQHRVLETPDVFRRSIYRFVVRTTPHPFLTSLDCPNPATMTPVRNTTTTAIQSLATLNNAFVLQQSDRFAMRLQREVGDRAEAQAERAIRLAFGRKPTQTEIANAARLVQSAGLFQLCRILFNTNEFVYVD
;
A
#
# COMPACT_ATOMS: atom_id res chain seq x y z
N VAL A 1 -32.83 16.03 -26.47
CA VAL A 1 -33.59 14.77 -26.32
C VAL A 1 -34.50 14.62 -27.51
N PRO A 2 -34.51 13.47 -28.22
CA PRO A 2 -35.43 13.26 -29.35
C PRO A 2 -36.89 13.50 -28.96
N ALA A 3 -37.67 14.10 -29.84
CA ALA A 3 -39.09 14.32 -29.62
C ALA A 3 -39.87 13.02 -29.76
N ASN A 4 -41.03 12.93 -29.08
CA ASN A 4 -41.88 11.73 -29.14
C ASN A 4 -42.36 11.35 -30.55
N GLY A 5 -42.30 12.29 -31.51
CA GLY A 5 -42.62 12.03 -32.92
C GLY A 5 -41.49 11.43 -33.75
N ASP A 6 -40.27 11.46 -33.27
CA ASP A 6 -39.08 10.92 -33.94
C ASP A 6 -38.91 9.39 -33.76
N VAL A 7 -39.74 8.79 -32.89
CA VAL A 7 -39.65 7.37 -32.52
C VAL A 7 -40.99 6.69 -32.68
N SER A 8 -41.00 5.49 -33.23
CA SER A 8 -42.24 4.65 -33.23
C SER A 8 -42.79 4.54 -31.80
N ALA A 9 -44.10 4.78 -31.65
CA ALA A 9 -44.75 4.73 -30.33
C ALA A 9 -44.52 3.38 -29.56
N ALA A 10 -44.22 2.32 -30.29
CA ALA A 10 -43.90 0.99 -29.73
C ALA A 10 -42.48 0.90 -29.12
N LEU A 11 -41.59 1.87 -29.41
CA LEU A 11 -40.19 1.86 -28.96
C LEU A 11 -39.89 3.00 -27.98
N ALA A 12 -40.81 3.98 -27.85
CA ALA A 12 -40.59 5.14 -26.99
C ALA A 12 -40.71 4.79 -25.52
N GLY A 13 -39.62 4.61 -24.81
CA GLY A 13 -39.55 4.58 -23.36
C GLY A 13 -39.83 5.96 -22.75
N ASP A 14 -40.22 6.00 -21.47
CA ASP A 14 -40.49 7.25 -20.76
C ASP A 14 -39.19 8.05 -20.46
N SER A 15 -38.04 7.39 -20.34
CA SER A 15 -36.77 8.04 -20.00
C SER A 15 -36.11 8.66 -21.24
N PRO A 16 -35.38 9.78 -21.09
CA PRO A 16 -34.56 10.34 -22.18
C PRO A 16 -33.57 9.35 -22.77
N ILE A 17 -32.94 8.49 -21.91
CA ILE A 17 -32.01 7.46 -22.34
C ILE A 17 -32.67 6.51 -23.33
N ASP A 18 -33.87 6.02 -22.99
CA ASP A 18 -34.57 5.06 -23.83
C ASP A 18 -34.99 5.67 -25.18
N ARG A 19 -35.32 6.97 -25.20
CA ARG A 19 -35.59 7.66 -26.44
C ARG A 19 -34.38 7.78 -27.39
N PHE A 20 -33.21 8.11 -26.88
CA PHE A 20 -31.97 8.09 -27.68
C PHE A 20 -31.69 6.73 -28.27
N LEU A 21 -31.78 5.67 -27.45
CA LEU A 21 -31.54 4.30 -27.90
C LEU A 21 -32.57 3.83 -28.92
N ALA A 22 -33.85 4.21 -28.74
CA ALA A 22 -34.93 3.84 -29.61
C ALA A 22 -34.79 4.45 -31.02
N VAL A 23 -34.26 5.69 -31.17
CA VAL A 23 -33.95 6.29 -32.46
C VAL A 23 -33.00 5.40 -33.25
N GLU A 24 -31.88 4.97 -32.64
CA GLU A 24 -30.91 4.14 -33.35
C GLU A 24 -31.46 2.71 -33.62
N MET A 25 -32.16 2.10 -32.70
CA MET A 25 -32.80 0.80 -32.91
C MET A 25 -33.83 0.85 -34.06
N SER A 26 -34.58 1.94 -34.16
CA SER A 26 -35.58 2.16 -35.23
C SER A 26 -34.95 2.17 -36.62
N LYS A 27 -33.78 2.78 -36.79
CA LYS A 27 -33.04 2.82 -38.07
C LYS A 27 -32.68 1.40 -38.57
N HIS A 28 -32.56 0.47 -37.65
CA HIS A 28 -32.17 -0.93 -37.93
C HIS A 28 -33.32 -1.93 -37.80
N ASN A 29 -34.55 -1.47 -37.53
CA ASN A 29 -35.74 -2.31 -37.26
C ASN A 29 -35.49 -3.34 -36.13
N ILE A 30 -34.69 -2.97 -35.09
CA ILE A 30 -34.43 -3.79 -33.96
C ILE A 30 -35.45 -3.48 -32.85
N GLN A 31 -36.04 -4.55 -32.25
CA GLN A 31 -36.93 -4.45 -31.11
C GLN A 31 -36.15 -4.79 -29.83
N PRO A 32 -36.31 -4.01 -28.76
CA PRO A 32 -35.70 -4.33 -27.47
C PRO A 32 -36.36 -5.56 -26.85
N LEU A 33 -35.57 -6.33 -26.06
CA LEU A 33 -36.11 -7.39 -25.24
C LEU A 33 -36.99 -6.81 -24.12
N PRO A 34 -37.98 -7.59 -23.63
CA PRO A 34 -38.82 -7.20 -22.51
C PRO A 34 -38.02 -7.05 -21.22
N ARG A 35 -38.67 -6.50 -20.21
CA ARG A 35 -38.10 -6.38 -18.86
C ARG A 35 -37.76 -7.76 -18.29
N ALA A 36 -36.62 -7.85 -17.59
CA ALA A 36 -36.16 -9.05 -16.88
C ALA A 36 -37.09 -9.39 -15.69
N SER A 37 -36.97 -10.62 -15.17
CA SER A 37 -37.68 -11.00 -13.96
C SER A 37 -37.24 -10.17 -12.75
N ARG A 38 -38.09 -10.07 -11.73
CA ARG A 38 -37.72 -9.30 -10.52
C ARG A 38 -36.53 -9.89 -9.79
N GLU A 39 -36.41 -11.21 -9.78
CA GLU A 39 -35.24 -11.91 -9.20
C GLU A 39 -33.95 -11.56 -9.95
N ALA A 40 -33.98 -11.58 -11.28
CA ALA A 40 -32.81 -11.19 -12.09
C ALA A 40 -32.43 -9.70 -11.88
N LEU A 41 -33.42 -8.82 -11.80
CA LEU A 41 -33.20 -7.39 -11.57
C LEU A 41 -32.57 -7.10 -10.21
N VAL A 42 -33.07 -7.69 -9.12
CA VAL A 42 -32.47 -7.44 -7.79
C VAL A 42 -31.06 -8.00 -7.68
N ARG A 43 -30.83 -9.19 -8.28
CA ARG A 43 -29.48 -9.78 -8.34
C ARG A 43 -28.51 -8.91 -9.14
N ARG A 44 -28.91 -8.47 -10.33
CA ARG A 44 -28.11 -7.55 -11.17
C ARG A 44 -27.77 -6.27 -10.43
N LEU A 45 -28.77 -5.61 -9.87
CA LEU A 45 -28.61 -4.35 -9.14
C LEU A 45 -27.67 -4.50 -7.95
N SER A 46 -27.80 -5.59 -7.17
CA SER A 46 -26.95 -5.85 -6.00
C SER A 46 -25.48 -6.03 -6.41
N PHE A 47 -25.20 -6.78 -7.46
CA PHE A 47 -23.81 -6.93 -7.94
C PHE A 47 -23.26 -5.64 -8.56
N ASP A 48 -24.09 -4.87 -9.27
CA ASP A 48 -23.64 -3.62 -9.90
C ASP A 48 -23.35 -2.54 -8.87
N LEU A 49 -24.18 -2.39 -7.86
CA LEU A 49 -24.03 -1.32 -6.87
C LEU A 49 -23.27 -1.75 -5.63
N LEU A 50 -23.38 -3.00 -5.19
CA LEU A 50 -22.81 -3.45 -3.91
C LEU A 50 -21.68 -4.48 -4.09
N GLY A 51 -21.59 -5.17 -5.24
CA GLY A 51 -20.59 -6.20 -5.54
C GLY A 51 -20.75 -7.49 -4.75
N ILE A 52 -21.90 -7.72 -4.12
CA ILE A 52 -22.26 -8.91 -3.37
C ILE A 52 -23.70 -9.33 -3.73
N PRO A 53 -24.06 -10.62 -3.54
CA PRO A 53 -25.42 -11.08 -3.82
C PRO A 53 -26.42 -10.49 -2.83
N PRO A 54 -27.70 -10.32 -3.24
CA PRO A 54 -28.78 -10.04 -2.31
C PRO A 54 -29.03 -11.27 -1.42
N THR A 55 -29.54 -11.06 -0.22
CA THR A 55 -30.05 -12.16 0.62
C THR A 55 -31.32 -12.75 0.03
N PRO A 56 -31.65 -14.03 0.28
CA PRO A 56 -32.90 -14.60 -0.14
C PRO A 56 -34.13 -13.84 0.36
N GLU A 57 -34.06 -13.26 1.55
CA GLU A 57 -35.09 -12.45 2.17
C GLU A 57 -35.28 -11.12 1.41
N GLU A 58 -34.21 -10.42 1.03
CA GLU A 58 -34.30 -9.21 0.20
C GLU A 58 -34.90 -9.48 -1.18
N VAL A 59 -34.61 -10.65 -1.76
CA VAL A 59 -35.21 -11.08 -3.03
C VAL A 59 -36.71 -11.31 -2.86
N ASP A 60 -37.14 -12.08 -1.83
CA ASP A 60 -38.54 -12.37 -1.57
C ASP A 60 -39.32 -11.08 -1.29
N ASP A 61 -38.80 -10.16 -0.49
CA ASP A 61 -39.40 -8.88 -0.17
C ASP A 61 -39.63 -8.05 -1.44
N PHE A 62 -38.61 -7.93 -2.29
CA PHE A 62 -38.75 -7.17 -3.54
C PHE A 62 -39.69 -7.85 -4.51
N VAL A 63 -39.65 -9.17 -4.65
CA VAL A 63 -40.56 -9.92 -5.54
C VAL A 63 -42.00 -9.77 -5.10
N ALA A 64 -42.26 -9.71 -3.80
CA ALA A 64 -43.63 -9.56 -3.23
C ALA A 64 -44.13 -8.10 -3.27
N ASP A 65 -43.25 -7.10 -3.37
CA ASP A 65 -43.60 -5.69 -3.37
C ASP A 65 -44.25 -5.29 -4.70
N GLY A 66 -45.58 -5.25 -4.76
CA GLY A 66 -46.38 -4.88 -5.96
C GLY A 66 -46.53 -3.36 -6.19
N ALA A 67 -45.88 -2.50 -5.39
CA ALA A 67 -46.01 -1.07 -5.56
C ALA A 67 -45.34 -0.58 -6.85
N PRO A 68 -45.87 0.42 -7.56
CA PRO A 68 -45.33 0.90 -8.83
C PRO A 68 -43.93 1.50 -8.69
N ASP A 69 -43.57 2.04 -7.52
CA ASP A 69 -42.29 2.66 -7.19
C ASP A 69 -41.30 1.68 -6.51
N ALA A 70 -41.62 0.40 -6.43
CA ALA A 70 -40.78 -0.61 -5.74
C ALA A 70 -39.35 -0.68 -6.29
N TRP A 71 -39.19 -0.56 -7.60
CA TRP A 71 -37.87 -0.54 -8.26
C TRP A 71 -37.06 0.72 -7.90
N GLU A 72 -37.69 1.87 -7.93
CA GLU A 72 -37.09 3.15 -7.60
C GLU A 72 -36.60 3.17 -6.15
N ARG A 73 -37.42 2.72 -5.19
CA ARG A 73 -37.06 2.58 -3.78
C ARG A 73 -35.90 1.59 -3.57
N LEU A 74 -35.85 0.49 -4.32
CA LEU A 74 -34.76 -0.47 -4.26
C LEU A 74 -33.45 0.16 -4.74
N VAL A 75 -33.47 0.88 -5.86
CA VAL A 75 -32.31 1.60 -6.38
C VAL A 75 -31.81 2.63 -5.36
N ASP A 76 -32.70 3.45 -4.81
CA ASP A 76 -32.35 4.50 -3.84
C ASP A 76 -31.76 3.90 -2.56
N ARG A 77 -32.31 2.79 -2.07
CA ARG A 77 -31.80 2.07 -0.90
C ARG A 77 -30.38 1.53 -1.16
N MET A 78 -30.12 0.92 -2.31
CA MET A 78 -28.79 0.38 -2.64
C MET A 78 -27.76 1.47 -2.90
N LEU A 79 -28.12 2.60 -3.49
CA LEU A 79 -27.25 3.77 -3.63
C LEU A 79 -26.88 4.43 -2.28
N ALA A 80 -27.74 4.28 -1.27
CA ALA A 80 -27.49 4.76 0.08
C ALA A 80 -26.68 3.78 0.94
N ALA A 81 -26.53 2.51 0.50
CA ALA A 81 -25.80 1.49 1.25
C ALA A 81 -24.29 1.77 1.25
N PRO A 82 -23.59 1.60 2.40
CA PRO A 82 -22.14 1.86 2.47
C PRO A 82 -21.31 0.94 1.56
N GLN A 83 -21.82 -0.22 1.19
CA GLN A 83 -21.18 -1.15 0.26
C GLN A 83 -21.11 -0.59 -1.19
N TYR A 84 -21.89 0.43 -1.51
CA TYR A 84 -21.79 1.15 -2.79
C TYR A 84 -20.36 1.74 -2.97
N GLY A 85 -19.84 2.45 -1.97
CA GLY A 85 -18.49 2.99 -2.02
C GLY A 85 -17.44 1.89 -2.15
N GLU A 86 -17.58 0.76 -1.45
CA GLU A 86 -16.65 -0.38 -1.57
C GLU A 86 -16.62 -0.93 -3.01
N ARG A 87 -17.79 -1.07 -3.64
CA ARG A 87 -17.90 -1.56 -5.02
C ARG A 87 -17.29 -0.59 -6.02
N TRP A 88 -17.70 0.68 -5.97
CA TRP A 88 -17.32 1.68 -6.97
C TRP A 88 -15.91 2.22 -6.77
N ALA A 89 -15.40 2.22 -5.54
CA ALA A 89 -13.99 2.49 -5.29
C ALA A 89 -13.07 1.48 -5.98
N ARG A 90 -13.46 0.19 -6.10
CA ARG A 90 -12.64 -0.81 -6.80
C ARG A 90 -12.39 -0.39 -8.25
N HIS A 91 -13.41 0.12 -8.96
CA HIS A 91 -13.26 0.58 -10.33
C HIS A 91 -12.30 1.77 -10.46
N TRP A 92 -12.34 2.69 -9.50
CA TRP A 92 -11.40 3.81 -9.47
C TRP A 92 -9.97 3.36 -9.12
N LEU A 93 -9.82 2.47 -8.16
CA LEU A 93 -8.52 1.97 -7.73
C LEU A 93 -7.79 1.16 -8.82
N ASP A 94 -8.53 0.54 -9.77
CA ASP A 94 -7.96 -0.10 -10.95
C ASP A 94 -7.32 0.92 -11.90
N ILE A 95 -7.95 2.07 -12.06
CA ILE A 95 -7.43 3.17 -12.88
C ILE A 95 -6.26 3.87 -12.19
N ALA A 96 -6.35 4.03 -10.85
CA ALA A 96 -5.27 4.57 -10.04
C ALA A 96 -4.10 3.59 -9.85
N HIS A 97 -4.20 2.36 -10.36
CA HIS A 97 -3.25 1.26 -10.17
C HIS A 97 -2.71 1.16 -8.73
N TYR A 98 -3.66 1.25 -7.78
CA TYR A 98 -3.40 1.23 -6.36
C TYR A 98 -2.75 -0.08 -5.88
N ALA A 99 -1.74 0.04 -5.03
CA ALA A 99 -1.19 -1.06 -4.25
C ALA A 99 -0.61 -0.55 -2.92
N ASP A 100 -0.48 -1.49 -1.96
CA ASP A 100 0.11 -1.24 -0.65
C ASP A 100 1.62 -1.47 -0.62
N THR A 101 2.27 -1.58 -1.81
CA THR A 101 3.72 -1.74 -1.96
C THR A 101 4.26 -0.92 -3.14
N HIS A 102 5.60 -0.72 -3.18
CA HIS A 102 6.25 0.09 -4.21
C HIS A 102 6.25 -0.54 -5.59
N GLY A 103 6.48 -1.84 -5.66
CA GLY A 103 6.83 -2.53 -6.91
C GLY A 103 8.34 -2.53 -7.17
N PHE A 104 8.73 -2.94 -8.35
CA PHE A 104 10.12 -3.10 -8.77
C PHE A 104 10.92 -4.08 -7.89
N GLU A 105 12.24 -3.98 -7.85
CA GLU A 105 13.11 -4.89 -7.09
C GLU A 105 12.90 -4.78 -5.58
N ARG A 106 12.76 -3.53 -5.09
CA ARG A 106 12.51 -3.22 -3.67
C ARG A 106 11.02 -2.97 -3.47
N ASP A 107 10.22 -4.02 -3.55
CA ASP A 107 8.76 -3.93 -3.35
C ASP A 107 8.38 -3.73 -1.87
N GLN A 108 8.91 -2.67 -1.28
CA GLN A 108 8.67 -2.30 0.11
C GLN A 108 7.20 -1.95 0.35
N ARG A 109 6.74 -2.19 1.58
CA ARG A 109 5.39 -1.89 2.02
C ARG A 109 5.16 -0.38 2.15
N ARG A 110 3.93 0.02 1.87
CA ARG A 110 3.38 1.37 2.11
C ARG A 110 2.31 1.26 3.18
N ASP A 111 2.72 1.12 4.43
CA ASP A 111 1.82 0.80 5.55
C ASP A 111 0.71 1.83 5.79
N HIS A 112 0.79 3.01 5.18
CA HIS A 112 -0.21 4.09 5.27
C HIS A 112 -0.99 4.33 3.96
N ALA A 113 -0.77 3.56 2.88
CA ALA A 113 -1.44 3.74 1.59
C ALA A 113 -2.96 3.47 1.66
N TRP A 114 -3.39 2.55 2.54
CA TRP A 114 -4.79 2.17 2.72
C TRP A 114 -5.74 3.35 3.01
N ARG A 115 -5.22 4.46 3.54
CA ARG A 115 -6.03 5.65 3.82
C ARG A 115 -6.59 6.27 2.53
N TYR A 116 -5.83 6.20 1.43
CA TYR A 116 -6.32 6.66 0.13
C TYR A 116 -7.47 5.77 -0.38
N ARG A 117 -7.37 4.45 -0.24
CA ARG A 117 -8.48 3.54 -0.57
C ARG A 117 -9.74 3.90 0.23
N ASP A 118 -9.59 4.09 1.53
CA ASP A 118 -10.70 4.43 2.41
C ASP A 118 -11.30 5.79 2.05
N TRP A 119 -10.46 6.78 1.73
CA TRP A 119 -10.92 8.08 1.24
C TRP A 119 -11.77 7.95 -0.04
N VAL A 120 -11.35 7.13 -1.00
CA VAL A 120 -12.12 6.92 -2.24
C VAL A 120 -13.48 6.30 -1.93
N ILE A 121 -13.54 5.32 -1.01
CA ILE A 121 -14.80 4.72 -0.56
C ILE A 121 -15.73 5.77 0.04
N ASP A 122 -15.22 6.59 0.96
CA ASP A 122 -15.99 7.61 1.66
C ASP A 122 -16.47 8.72 0.74
N ALA A 123 -15.62 9.19 -0.18
CA ALA A 123 -15.96 10.21 -1.17
C ALA A 123 -17.13 9.76 -2.08
N LEU A 124 -17.11 8.50 -2.53
CA LEU A 124 -18.18 7.93 -3.34
C LEU A 124 -19.45 7.70 -2.52
N ASN A 125 -19.34 7.24 -1.27
CA ASN A 125 -20.49 7.08 -0.37
C ASN A 125 -21.16 8.42 -0.04
N ALA A 126 -20.36 9.47 0.15
CA ALA A 126 -20.83 10.83 0.38
C ALA A 126 -21.38 11.52 -0.89
N ASP A 127 -21.26 10.86 -2.07
CA ASP A 127 -21.57 11.46 -3.38
C ASP A 127 -20.83 12.79 -3.58
N LEU A 128 -19.53 12.83 -3.20
CA LEU A 128 -18.68 14.00 -3.40
C LEU A 128 -18.76 14.42 -4.86
N PRO A 129 -19.10 15.69 -5.17
CA PRO A 129 -19.15 16.16 -6.55
C PRO A 129 -17.89 15.75 -7.33
N TYR A 130 -18.07 15.16 -8.51
CA TYR A 130 -16.95 14.52 -9.22
C TYR A 130 -15.85 15.52 -9.65
N ASP A 131 -16.19 16.75 -9.92
CA ASP A 131 -15.21 17.83 -10.13
C ASP A 131 -14.37 18.06 -8.88
N SER A 132 -14.99 18.14 -7.70
CA SER A 132 -14.29 18.25 -6.42
C SER A 132 -13.47 17.01 -6.11
N PHE A 133 -13.97 15.82 -6.46
CA PHE A 133 -13.24 14.56 -6.34
C PHE A 133 -11.95 14.58 -7.16
N LEU A 134 -11.99 15.06 -8.41
CA LEU A 134 -10.82 15.20 -9.27
C LEU A 134 -9.87 16.29 -8.80
N GLN A 135 -10.39 17.46 -8.40
CA GLN A 135 -9.58 18.56 -7.88
C GLN A 135 -8.77 18.13 -6.66
N GLN A 136 -9.42 17.44 -5.72
CA GLN A 136 -8.74 16.96 -4.51
C GLN A 136 -7.67 15.91 -4.81
N GLN A 137 -7.83 15.08 -5.81
CA GLN A 137 -6.82 14.09 -6.18
C GLN A 137 -5.60 14.70 -6.89
N VAL A 138 -5.76 15.81 -7.59
CA VAL A 138 -4.63 16.49 -8.27
C VAL A 138 -3.95 17.51 -7.36
N ALA A 139 -4.71 18.22 -6.52
CA ALA A 139 -4.24 19.37 -5.77
C ALA A 139 -4.79 19.47 -4.33
N GLY A 140 -5.40 18.41 -3.79
CA GLY A 140 -6.12 18.48 -2.52
C GLY A 140 -5.28 18.91 -1.34
N ASP A 141 -4.04 18.46 -1.25
CA ASP A 141 -3.11 18.82 -0.18
C ASP A 141 -2.78 20.33 -0.20
N VAL A 142 -2.60 20.91 -1.37
CA VAL A 142 -2.28 22.36 -1.51
C VAL A 142 -3.53 23.23 -1.44
N LEU A 143 -4.67 22.78 -1.94
CA LEU A 143 -5.97 23.46 -1.76
C LEU A 143 -6.39 23.52 -0.28
N ALA A 144 -6.08 22.49 0.49
CA ALA A 144 -6.34 22.46 1.92
C ALA A 144 -5.47 23.45 2.70
N GLU A 145 -4.24 23.69 2.27
CA GLU A 145 -3.34 24.69 2.86
C GLU A 145 -3.79 26.12 2.55
N GLU A 146 -4.30 26.38 1.35
CA GLU A 146 -4.79 27.70 0.95
C GLU A 146 -6.13 28.09 1.63
N ASN A 147 -7.00 27.12 1.89
CA ASN A 147 -8.30 27.35 2.52
C ASN A 147 -8.66 26.28 3.56
N PRO A 148 -8.06 26.34 4.76
CA PRO A 148 -8.26 25.35 5.81
C PRO A 148 -9.70 25.20 6.31
N GLN A 149 -10.54 26.18 6.06
CA GLN A 149 -11.94 26.18 6.52
C GLN A 149 -12.92 25.60 5.50
N ALA A 150 -12.57 25.57 4.22
CA ALA A 150 -13.47 25.14 3.15
C ALA A 150 -13.50 23.63 2.91
N ASN A 151 -12.44 22.91 3.28
CA ASN A 151 -12.35 21.45 3.15
C ASN A 151 -11.83 20.86 4.46
N SER A 152 -12.29 19.67 4.83
CA SER A 152 -11.60 18.89 5.84
C SER A 152 -10.15 18.71 5.35
N THR A 153 -9.20 19.45 5.94
CA THR A 153 -7.80 19.48 5.51
C THR A 153 -7.17 18.09 5.46
N THR A 154 -7.65 17.20 6.32
CA THR A 154 -7.25 15.81 6.42
C THR A 154 -7.60 15.03 5.16
N ASP A 155 -8.85 15.14 4.72
CA ASP A 155 -9.37 14.30 3.65
C ASP A 155 -8.78 14.73 2.30
N ALA A 156 -8.62 16.03 2.07
CA ALA A 156 -8.02 16.56 0.85
C ALA A 156 -6.53 16.21 0.72
N THR A 157 -5.77 16.17 1.83
CA THR A 157 -4.37 15.70 1.83
C THR A 157 -4.29 14.22 1.45
N ILE A 158 -5.21 13.39 1.96
CA ILE A 158 -5.27 11.96 1.62
C ILE A 158 -5.64 11.77 0.14
N ALA A 159 -6.56 12.58 -0.39
CA ALA A 159 -6.96 12.52 -1.79
C ALA A 159 -5.79 12.65 -2.76
N ALA A 160 -4.87 13.59 -2.50
CA ALA A 160 -3.69 13.85 -3.32
C ALA A 160 -2.73 12.64 -3.41
N SER A 161 -2.90 11.62 -2.56
CA SER A 161 -2.16 10.35 -2.68
C SER A 161 -2.38 9.65 -4.02
N PHE A 162 -3.43 10.00 -4.76
CA PHE A 162 -3.64 9.58 -6.15
C PHE A 162 -2.37 9.68 -7.00
N LEU A 163 -1.62 10.78 -6.88
CA LEU A 163 -0.37 11.00 -7.61
C LEU A 163 0.79 10.11 -7.12
N ALA A 164 0.64 9.46 -5.96
CA ALA A 164 1.71 8.70 -5.32
C ALA A 164 1.46 7.18 -5.27
N VAL A 165 0.22 6.71 -5.47
CA VAL A 165 -0.12 5.29 -5.27
C VAL A 165 0.32 4.37 -6.40
N GLY A 166 0.76 4.88 -7.54
CA GLY A 166 1.34 4.11 -8.64
C GLY A 166 2.66 3.40 -8.28
N PRO A 167 3.24 2.61 -9.19
CA PRO A 167 4.54 1.95 -8.98
C PRO A 167 5.66 2.97 -8.81
N TRP A 168 6.68 2.62 -8.01
CA TRP A 168 7.81 3.51 -7.75
C TRP A 168 9.11 2.74 -7.65
N ASP A 169 10.07 3.09 -8.50
CA ASP A 169 11.41 2.50 -8.49
C ASP A 169 12.27 3.13 -7.38
N TYR A 170 12.24 2.51 -6.21
CA TYR A 170 13.04 2.94 -5.07
C TYR A 170 14.55 2.80 -5.33
N VAL A 171 14.97 1.70 -5.95
CA VAL A 171 16.39 1.46 -6.27
C VAL A 171 16.90 2.52 -7.25
N GLY A 172 16.14 2.75 -8.32
CA GLY A 172 16.52 3.72 -9.35
C GLY A 172 16.53 5.17 -8.86
N GLN A 173 15.63 5.54 -7.94
CA GLN A 173 15.56 6.93 -7.46
C GLN A 173 16.39 7.21 -6.21
N VAL A 174 16.52 6.26 -5.29
CA VAL A 174 17.13 6.47 -3.97
C VAL A 174 18.49 5.78 -3.85
N GLU A 175 18.55 4.46 -4.08
CA GLU A 175 19.73 3.66 -3.73
C GLU A 175 20.87 3.75 -4.76
N THR A 176 20.55 3.84 -6.05
CA THR A 176 21.59 3.85 -7.10
C THR A 176 22.54 5.05 -6.94
N PRO A 177 23.86 4.86 -7.06
CA PRO A 177 24.79 5.97 -7.11
C PRO A 177 24.84 6.65 -8.49
N SER A 178 24.25 6.04 -9.53
CA SER A 178 24.31 6.54 -10.90
C SER A 178 23.34 7.69 -11.14
N PRO A 179 23.79 8.89 -11.45
CA PRO A 179 22.92 10.02 -11.76
C PRO A 179 22.12 9.80 -13.06
N VAL A 180 22.60 8.98 -13.99
CA VAL A 180 21.90 8.62 -15.23
C VAL A 180 20.66 7.78 -14.90
N ILE A 181 20.83 6.74 -14.07
CA ILE A 181 19.70 5.89 -13.66
C ILE A 181 18.70 6.70 -12.83
N LYS A 182 19.16 7.59 -11.93
CA LYS A 182 18.25 8.47 -11.16
C LYS A 182 17.42 9.36 -12.08
N ARG A 183 18.02 9.96 -13.12
CA ARG A 183 17.26 10.77 -14.09
C ARG A 183 16.25 9.95 -14.86
N LEU A 184 16.62 8.72 -15.29
CA LEU A 184 15.73 7.83 -16.01
C LEU A 184 14.54 7.41 -15.12
N ALA A 185 14.82 6.90 -13.93
CA ALA A 185 13.78 6.47 -12.99
C ALA A 185 12.83 7.63 -12.59
N ARG A 186 13.36 8.85 -12.46
CA ARG A 186 12.53 10.04 -12.23
C ARG A 186 11.69 10.41 -13.45
N ALA A 187 12.24 10.29 -14.66
CA ALA A 187 11.48 10.56 -15.87
C ALA A 187 10.34 9.55 -16.07
N ASP A 188 10.56 8.28 -15.71
CA ASP A 188 9.53 7.24 -15.76
C ASP A 188 8.44 7.46 -14.69
N ASP A 189 8.82 7.91 -13.49
CA ASP A 189 7.90 8.28 -12.41
C ASP A 189 6.98 9.45 -12.80
N LEU A 190 7.53 10.47 -13.46
CA LEU A 190 6.76 11.61 -13.98
C LEU A 190 5.87 11.22 -15.16
N ASP A 191 6.34 10.32 -16.04
CA ASP A 191 5.55 9.77 -17.14
C ASP A 191 4.31 9.02 -16.61
N ASP A 192 4.49 8.20 -15.58
CA ASP A 192 3.40 7.50 -14.89
C ASP A 192 2.36 8.48 -14.33
N MET A 193 2.78 9.55 -13.63
CA MET A 193 1.88 10.56 -13.07
C MET A 193 1.09 11.31 -14.17
N VAL A 194 1.77 11.75 -15.23
CA VAL A 194 1.14 12.44 -16.36
C VAL A 194 0.11 11.54 -17.03
N ALA A 195 0.49 10.30 -17.32
CA ALA A 195 -0.39 9.33 -17.95
C ALA A 195 -1.58 8.99 -17.07
N GLN A 196 -1.34 8.75 -15.78
CA GLN A 196 -2.39 8.47 -14.81
C GLN A 196 -3.43 9.59 -14.76
N VAL A 197 -3.00 10.84 -14.63
CA VAL A 197 -3.91 11.98 -14.56
C VAL A 197 -4.65 12.16 -15.88
N MET A 198 -3.97 12.21 -17.01
CA MET A 198 -4.61 12.53 -18.31
C MET A 198 -5.55 11.41 -18.77
N THR A 199 -5.15 10.15 -18.57
CA THR A 199 -5.99 9.00 -18.95
C THR A 199 -7.19 8.83 -18.04
N SER A 200 -7.01 9.02 -16.71
CA SER A 200 -8.11 8.84 -15.75
C SER A 200 -9.15 9.95 -15.82
N THR A 201 -8.73 11.19 -16.06
CA THR A 201 -9.62 12.36 -16.02
C THR A 201 -10.17 12.73 -17.40
N CYS A 202 -9.30 12.77 -18.43
CA CYS A 202 -9.64 13.26 -19.77
C CYS A 202 -9.73 12.15 -20.84
N GLY A 203 -9.36 10.90 -20.51
CA GLY A 203 -9.33 9.82 -21.49
C GLY A 203 -8.33 10.09 -22.63
N ILE A 204 -7.21 10.74 -22.34
CA ILE A 204 -6.16 11.06 -23.32
C ILE A 204 -4.99 10.11 -23.11
N THR A 205 -4.60 9.42 -24.18
CA THR A 205 -3.36 8.62 -24.21
C THR A 205 -2.20 9.52 -24.60
N ILE A 206 -1.24 9.77 -23.70
CA ILE A 206 -0.22 10.79 -23.90
C ILE A 206 1.22 10.25 -24.01
N HIS A 207 1.45 8.99 -23.64
CA HIS A 207 2.79 8.39 -23.60
C HIS A 207 3.58 8.50 -24.92
N CYS A 208 2.91 8.44 -26.08
CA CYS A 208 3.58 8.57 -27.38
C CYS A 208 4.32 9.92 -27.50
N ALA A 209 3.77 10.96 -26.87
CA ALA A 209 4.33 12.31 -26.94
C ALA A 209 5.61 12.48 -26.12
N ARG A 210 6.01 11.51 -25.30
CA ARG A 210 7.30 11.49 -24.60
C ARG A 210 8.49 11.49 -25.57
N CYS A 211 8.39 10.78 -26.70
CA CYS A 211 9.51 10.56 -27.61
C CYS A 211 9.43 11.36 -28.91
N HIS A 212 8.22 11.69 -29.36
CA HIS A 212 7.91 12.41 -30.59
C HIS A 212 6.51 13.01 -30.50
N HIS A 213 6.11 13.90 -31.41
CA HIS A 213 4.71 14.34 -31.45
C HIS A 213 3.76 13.15 -31.52
N HIS A 214 2.61 13.21 -30.83
CA HIS A 214 1.68 12.11 -30.79
C HIS A 214 1.29 11.66 -32.20
N LYS A 215 1.26 10.33 -32.43
CA LYS A 215 1.10 9.78 -33.77
C LYS A 215 -0.26 10.08 -34.40
N LEU A 216 -1.31 10.09 -33.59
CA LEU A 216 -2.70 10.23 -34.06
C LEU A 216 -3.30 11.57 -33.60
N ASP A 217 -3.16 11.88 -32.33
CA ASP A 217 -3.76 13.07 -31.73
C ASP A 217 -2.87 14.30 -31.96
N PRO A 218 -3.45 15.51 -32.07
CA PRO A 218 -2.69 16.73 -32.30
C PRO A 218 -2.02 17.25 -31.04
N ILE A 219 -1.21 16.41 -30.39
CA ILE A 219 -0.46 16.66 -29.16
C ILE A 219 1.03 16.75 -29.52
N GLN A 220 1.63 17.90 -29.25
CA GLN A 220 3.04 18.13 -29.49
C GLN A 220 3.89 17.50 -28.37
N GLN A 221 5.15 17.17 -28.66
CA GLN A 221 6.08 16.65 -27.67
C GLN A 221 6.30 17.66 -26.53
N GLU A 222 6.36 18.94 -26.87
CA GLU A 222 6.51 20.04 -25.91
C GLU A 222 5.37 20.08 -24.88
N GLU A 223 4.12 19.77 -25.30
CA GLU A 223 2.95 19.75 -24.41
C GLU A 223 3.01 18.62 -23.40
N TYR A 224 3.58 17.45 -23.78
CA TYR A 224 3.86 16.38 -22.85
C TYR A 224 4.85 16.83 -21.76
N TYR A 225 5.96 17.50 -22.15
CA TYR A 225 6.93 18.01 -21.17
C TYR A 225 6.38 19.20 -20.38
N ALA A 226 5.46 19.97 -20.91
CA ALA A 226 4.75 21.01 -20.18
C ALA A 226 3.86 20.42 -19.07
N LEU A 227 3.15 19.33 -19.33
CA LEU A 227 2.44 18.55 -18.29
C LEU A 227 3.40 17.92 -17.28
N THR A 228 4.51 17.36 -17.73
CA THR A 228 5.58 16.82 -16.86
C THR A 228 6.11 17.89 -15.91
N ALA A 229 6.27 19.14 -16.40
CA ALA A 229 6.71 20.27 -15.59
C ALA A 229 5.72 20.63 -14.46
N ILE A 230 4.43 20.33 -14.62
CA ILE A 230 3.43 20.52 -13.55
C ILE A 230 3.76 19.64 -12.33
N PHE A 231 4.15 18.40 -12.56
CA PHE A 231 4.39 17.42 -11.49
C PHE A 231 5.85 17.36 -11.02
N SER A 232 6.74 18.21 -11.54
CA SER A 232 8.18 18.14 -11.25
C SER A 232 8.52 18.36 -9.77
N GLY A 233 7.64 19.02 -8.99
CA GLY A 233 7.74 19.21 -7.54
C GLY A 233 7.09 18.09 -6.70
N VAL A 234 6.44 17.10 -7.32
CA VAL A 234 5.78 16.00 -6.60
C VAL A 234 6.79 14.90 -6.30
N LYS A 235 6.98 14.57 -5.03
CA LYS A 235 7.68 13.39 -4.54
C LYS A 235 6.71 12.45 -3.83
N ARG A 236 7.09 11.18 -3.70
CA ARG A 236 6.30 10.16 -3.05
C ARG A 236 6.88 9.83 -1.68
N GLY A 237 6.05 9.66 -0.66
CA GLY A 237 6.51 9.29 0.68
C GLY A 237 5.40 9.35 1.74
N ASP A 238 5.77 8.95 2.94
CA ASP A 238 4.90 9.11 4.10
C ASP A 238 4.94 10.55 4.59
N ARG A 239 3.77 11.17 4.72
CA ARG A 239 3.63 12.50 5.32
C ARG A 239 2.57 12.50 6.42
N LEU A 240 2.70 13.46 7.34
CA LEU A 240 1.62 13.73 8.30
C LEU A 240 0.39 14.24 7.54
N VAL A 241 -0.75 13.71 7.91
CA VAL A 241 -2.02 14.28 7.48
C VAL A 241 -2.17 15.61 8.20
N SER A 242 -2.36 16.70 7.45
CA SER A 242 -2.40 18.07 7.98
C SER A 242 -3.65 18.32 8.81
N THR A 243 -3.69 17.81 10.03
CA THR A 243 -4.54 18.28 11.10
C THR A 243 -3.66 18.87 12.17
N GLU A 244 -4.11 19.95 12.81
CA GLU A 244 -3.45 20.51 14.00
C GLU A 244 -3.20 19.43 15.04
N GLU A 245 -4.11 18.47 15.17
CA GLU A 245 -4.00 17.35 16.10
C GLU A 245 -2.83 16.42 15.75
N SER A 246 -2.70 15.98 14.47
CA SER A 246 -1.58 15.13 14.05
C SER A 246 -0.23 15.81 14.21
N GLN A 247 -0.16 17.10 13.87
CA GLN A 247 1.05 17.90 14.07
C GLN A 247 1.37 18.08 15.55
N ARG A 248 0.35 18.30 16.37
CA ARG A 248 0.51 18.42 17.84
C ARG A 248 1.00 17.12 18.45
N ILE A 249 0.41 15.98 18.05
CA ILE A 249 0.83 14.64 18.52
C ILE A 249 2.28 14.36 18.14
N ASP A 250 2.65 14.60 16.87
CA ASP A 250 4.01 14.34 16.38
C ASP A 250 5.04 15.27 17.06
N SER A 251 4.71 16.56 17.18
CA SER A 251 5.55 17.53 17.89
C SER A 251 5.72 17.15 19.37
N LYS A 252 4.64 16.73 20.05
CA LYS A 252 4.69 16.27 21.43
C LYS A 252 5.51 15.01 21.60
N ARG A 253 5.36 14.06 20.68
CA ARG A 253 6.16 12.82 20.64
C ARG A 253 7.66 13.11 20.49
N ASN A 254 8.01 14.01 19.58
CA ASN A 254 9.41 14.40 19.35
C ASN A 254 9.99 15.16 20.56
N GLU A 255 9.21 16.04 21.17
CA GLU A 255 9.60 16.72 22.42
C GLU A 255 9.88 15.72 23.55
N LEU A 256 8.96 14.76 23.78
CA LEU A 256 9.12 13.76 24.84
C LEU A 256 10.30 12.83 24.59
N LYS A 257 10.51 12.39 23.33
CA LYS A 257 11.69 11.61 22.94
C LYS A 257 12.99 12.39 23.21
N GLY A 258 13.03 13.67 22.86
CA GLY A 258 14.19 14.53 23.13
C GLY A 258 14.46 14.70 24.62
N ARG A 259 13.43 14.91 25.43
CA ARG A 259 13.54 15.02 26.89
C ARG A 259 14.01 13.70 27.52
N LYS A 260 13.43 12.56 27.09
CA LYS A 260 13.84 11.23 27.58
C LYS A 260 15.31 10.98 27.27
N LEU A 261 15.73 11.24 26.02
CA LEU A 261 17.14 11.05 25.63
C LEU A 261 18.07 11.93 26.46
N ALA A 262 17.72 13.19 26.70
CA ALA A 262 18.54 14.09 27.53
C ALA A 262 18.72 13.56 28.96
N ILE A 263 17.63 13.03 29.55
CA ILE A 263 17.67 12.42 30.90
C ILE A 263 18.52 11.16 30.89
N ASP A 264 18.30 10.28 29.92
CA ASP A 264 19.07 9.02 29.81
C ASP A 264 20.57 9.30 29.61
N GLN A 265 20.90 10.39 28.90
CA GLN A 265 22.29 10.85 28.75
C GLN A 265 22.87 11.44 30.02
N GLU A 266 22.09 12.21 30.77
CA GLU A 266 22.52 12.70 32.08
C GLU A 266 22.77 11.53 33.03
N LEU A 267 21.93 10.52 33.04
CA LEU A 267 22.13 9.26 33.75
C LEU A 267 23.44 8.56 33.36
N ASN A 268 23.83 8.63 32.09
CA ASN A 268 25.10 8.04 31.61
C ASN A 268 26.33 8.94 31.86
N ARG A 269 26.16 10.29 31.84
CA ARG A 269 27.25 11.29 32.01
C ARG A 269 27.78 11.45 33.43
N THR A 270 26.97 11.10 34.43
CA THR A 270 27.47 11.08 35.82
C THR A 270 28.63 10.10 36.01
N ARG A 271 29.16 9.50 34.93
CA ARG A 271 30.16 8.44 34.94
C ARG A 271 31.28 8.71 33.94
N VAL A 272 32.42 9.08 34.44
CA VAL A 272 33.68 9.09 33.67
C VAL A 272 34.10 7.64 33.46
N GLY A 273 34.18 7.17 32.20
CA GLY A 273 34.48 5.80 31.85
C GLY A 273 35.36 5.66 30.60
N ILE A 274 35.85 4.44 30.35
CA ILE A 274 36.61 4.09 29.15
C ILE A 274 35.64 3.88 27.97
N SER A 275 35.73 4.69 26.90
CA SER A 275 34.89 4.59 25.72
C SER A 275 35.29 3.45 24.81
N LEU A 276 34.37 2.51 24.54
CA LEU A 276 34.63 1.38 23.63
C LEU A 276 34.71 1.82 22.16
N ALA A 277 33.99 2.86 21.76
CA ALA A 277 34.08 3.43 20.42
C ALA A 277 35.46 4.04 20.15
N ASP A 278 36.03 4.76 21.14
CA ASP A 278 37.38 5.32 21.06
C ASP A 278 38.41 4.22 20.87
N ILE A 279 38.27 3.10 21.59
CA ILE A 279 39.14 1.91 21.46
C ILE A 279 39.10 1.35 20.04
N VAL A 280 37.90 1.20 19.46
CA VAL A 280 37.72 0.71 18.09
C VAL A 280 38.33 1.69 17.06
N GLY A 281 38.37 2.97 17.37
CA GLY A 281 39.06 4.00 16.63
C GLY A 281 40.60 3.99 16.78
N GLY A 282 41.15 3.04 17.53
CA GLY A 282 42.57 2.92 17.82
C GLY A 282 43.05 3.80 18.98
N GLY A 283 42.12 4.32 19.78
CA GLY A 283 42.40 5.15 20.94
C GLY A 283 42.65 4.35 22.23
N ASN A 284 42.85 5.08 23.31
CA ASN A 284 43.12 4.56 24.65
C ASN A 284 41.84 4.51 25.54
N GLY A 285 40.68 4.82 24.99
CA GLY A 285 39.40 4.89 25.71
C GLY A 285 39.03 6.30 26.22
N PHE A 286 39.93 7.29 26.08
CA PHE A 286 39.75 8.65 26.59
C PHE A 286 39.81 9.73 25.49
N GLY A 287 39.32 9.41 24.27
CA GLY A 287 39.13 10.37 23.18
C GLY A 287 40.32 10.54 22.23
N THR A 288 41.27 9.59 22.24
CA THR A 288 42.45 9.63 21.30
C THR A 288 42.22 8.85 20.01
N GLY A 289 41.10 8.13 19.90
CA GLY A 289 40.75 7.31 18.74
C GLY A 289 40.26 8.14 17.54
N THR A 290 40.49 7.63 16.36
CA THR A 290 40.12 8.30 15.11
C THR A 290 38.67 8.03 14.76
N LEU A 291 37.89 9.11 14.61
CA LEU A 291 36.48 9.01 14.17
C LEU A 291 36.39 8.44 12.74
N GLY A 292 35.50 7.48 12.51
CA GLY A 292 35.33 6.78 11.24
C GLY A 292 36.34 5.65 11.01
N ALA A 293 37.40 5.49 11.83
CA ALA A 293 38.25 4.30 11.79
C ALA A 293 37.50 3.07 12.37
N GLY A 294 37.93 1.88 12.01
CA GLY A 294 37.25 0.67 12.43
C GLY A 294 38.07 -0.61 12.20
N ILE A 295 37.39 -1.76 12.41
CA ILE A 295 38.00 -3.09 12.32
C ILE A 295 37.07 -3.99 11.49
N ASP A 296 37.63 -4.69 10.53
CA ASP A 296 36.97 -5.67 9.71
C ASP A 296 36.71 -6.95 10.51
N ALA A 297 35.44 -7.28 10.75
CA ALA A 297 35.07 -8.46 11.56
C ALA A 297 35.54 -9.78 10.94
N SER A 298 35.65 -9.87 9.61
CA SER A 298 36.03 -11.08 8.88
C SER A 298 37.53 -11.35 8.82
N THR A 299 38.37 -10.31 9.05
CA THR A 299 39.83 -10.42 8.88
C THR A 299 40.65 -9.87 10.07
N GLY A 300 40.05 -9.05 10.94
CA GLY A 300 40.73 -8.29 11.99
C GLY A 300 41.53 -7.09 11.48
N ALA A 301 41.47 -6.80 10.20
CA ALA A 301 42.23 -5.70 9.59
C ALA A 301 41.67 -4.33 10.02
N ILE A 302 42.58 -3.40 10.36
CA ILE A 302 42.23 -2.01 10.70
C ILE A 302 41.76 -1.27 9.42
N ARG A 303 40.66 -0.53 9.53
CA ARG A 303 40.08 0.30 8.48
C ARG A 303 40.28 1.78 8.80
N LYS A 304 40.71 2.55 7.79
CA LYS A 304 40.78 3.99 7.89
C LYS A 304 39.42 4.64 7.72
N PRO A 305 39.21 5.89 8.18
CA PRO A 305 38.04 6.67 7.82
C PRO A 305 37.84 6.69 6.31
N ASN A 306 36.59 6.56 5.87
CA ASN A 306 36.21 6.56 4.44
C ASN A 306 36.72 5.36 3.59
N ASP A 307 37.34 4.35 4.17
CA ASP A 307 37.55 3.09 3.47
C ASP A 307 36.18 2.48 3.09
N LYS A 308 35.82 2.66 1.81
CA LYS A 308 34.56 2.09 1.27
C LYS A 308 34.72 0.58 1.07
N LYS A 309 33.84 -0.19 1.65
CA LYS A 309 33.70 -1.59 1.29
C LYS A 309 32.23 -1.95 1.14
N GLY A 310 31.98 -2.85 0.19
CA GLY A 310 30.74 -3.61 0.07
C GLY A 310 30.87 -4.98 0.74
N PHE A 311 30.05 -5.92 0.31
CA PHE A 311 30.10 -7.31 0.75
C PHE A 311 31.51 -7.89 0.60
N LEU A 312 31.93 -8.65 1.61
CA LEU A 312 33.20 -9.37 1.58
C LEU A 312 32.94 -10.78 1.08
N ASP A 313 33.58 -11.15 -0.03
CA ASP A 313 33.59 -12.51 -0.53
C ASP A 313 34.54 -13.39 0.34
N GLY A 314 34.17 -14.66 0.52
CA GLY A 314 35.00 -15.64 1.22
C GLY A 314 35.05 -15.48 2.73
N VAL A 315 34.05 -14.90 3.34
CA VAL A 315 33.92 -14.80 4.80
C VAL A 315 33.82 -16.18 5.42
N VAL A 316 34.69 -16.46 6.41
CA VAL A 316 34.63 -17.67 7.21
C VAL A 316 33.96 -17.34 8.54
N ALA A 317 32.73 -17.82 8.71
CA ALA A 317 31.99 -17.64 9.95
C ALA A 317 32.71 -18.31 11.15
N ASN A 318 32.48 -17.78 12.33
CA ASN A 318 33.01 -18.29 13.60
C ASN A 318 34.54 -18.34 13.72
N ARG A 319 35.26 -17.72 12.80
CA ARG A 319 36.70 -17.54 12.89
C ARG A 319 37.02 -16.34 13.78
N LEU A 320 37.78 -16.55 14.86
CA LEU A 320 38.29 -15.47 15.68
C LEU A 320 39.49 -14.79 14.98
N ASN A 321 39.34 -13.53 14.64
CA ASN A 321 40.40 -12.73 14.04
C ASN A 321 40.97 -11.77 15.06
N THR A 322 42.32 -11.66 15.11
CA THR A 322 43.02 -10.73 16.01
C THR A 322 43.28 -9.41 15.31
N THR A 323 43.46 -8.36 16.12
CA THR A 323 43.88 -7.02 15.66
C THR A 323 45.09 -6.56 16.46
N THR A 324 45.75 -5.51 16.01
CA THR A 324 46.89 -4.92 16.73
C THR A 324 46.44 -4.03 17.91
N TYR A 325 45.14 -3.80 18.09
CA TYR A 325 44.64 -2.98 19.21
C TYR A 325 44.66 -3.77 20.54
N PRO A 326 45.35 -3.30 21.56
CA PRO A 326 45.63 -4.09 22.77
C PRO A 326 44.33 -4.38 23.59
N TRP A 327 43.33 -3.54 23.48
CA TRP A 327 42.03 -3.69 24.15
C TRP A 327 41.10 -4.68 23.48
N ILE A 328 41.38 -5.11 22.26
CA ILE A 328 40.51 -6.01 21.50
C ILE A 328 41.09 -7.40 21.49
N ASP A 329 40.34 -8.36 22.00
CA ASP A 329 40.69 -9.76 22.04
C ASP A 329 40.49 -10.43 20.70
N SER A 330 39.31 -10.23 20.12
CA SER A 330 38.92 -10.82 18.84
C SER A 330 37.78 -10.05 18.18
N VAL A 331 37.71 -10.16 16.86
CA VAL A 331 36.53 -9.83 16.06
C VAL A 331 36.16 -11.03 15.21
N PHE A 332 34.87 -11.21 14.90
CA PHE A 332 34.38 -12.39 14.19
C PHE A 332 33.04 -12.13 13.52
N VAL A 333 32.68 -12.98 12.55
CA VAL A 333 31.36 -13.04 11.95
C VAL A 333 30.62 -14.20 12.63
N PRO A 334 29.57 -13.93 13.43
CA PRO A 334 28.86 -14.98 14.17
C PRO A 334 27.96 -15.81 13.24
N ASP A 335 27.96 -17.12 13.45
CA ASP A 335 26.93 -18.04 12.94
C ASP A 335 26.71 -19.14 13.98
N GLY A 336 25.56 -19.14 14.63
CA GLY A 336 25.15 -20.14 15.59
C GLY A 336 24.93 -21.50 14.94
N GLY A 337 24.33 -21.57 13.77
CA GLY A 337 24.12 -22.77 12.96
C GLY A 337 23.69 -23.98 13.76
N THR A 338 24.30 -25.14 13.47
CA THR A 338 24.13 -26.40 14.22
C THR A 338 25.05 -26.46 15.41
N MET A 339 25.94 -25.47 15.63
CA MET A 339 26.87 -25.43 16.75
C MET A 339 26.19 -24.94 18.02
N ALA A 340 26.17 -25.76 19.07
CA ALA A 340 25.65 -25.36 20.38
C ALA A 340 26.48 -24.27 21.06
N ARG A 341 27.70 -24.02 20.59
CA ARG A 341 28.73 -23.16 21.25
C ARG A 341 29.52 -22.39 20.19
N LEU A 342 29.48 -21.07 20.29
CA LEU A 342 30.22 -20.13 19.42
C LEU A 342 31.43 -19.61 20.22
N ALA A 343 32.66 -19.84 19.76
CA ALA A 343 33.85 -19.22 20.34
C ALA A 343 33.83 -17.72 20.11
N ILE A 344 34.01 -16.90 21.15
CA ILE A 344 33.95 -15.44 21.11
C ILE A 344 35.22 -14.73 21.56
N SER A 345 36.15 -15.49 22.18
CA SER A 345 37.41 -14.96 22.71
C SER A 345 38.56 -15.91 22.47
N GLN A 346 39.76 -15.38 22.27
CA GLN A 346 41.03 -16.13 22.25
C GLN A 346 41.32 -16.77 23.64
N ALA A 347 40.81 -16.18 24.71
CA ALA A 347 40.91 -16.72 26.08
C ALA A 347 40.00 -17.92 26.36
N GLY A 348 39.15 -18.31 25.38
CA GLY A 348 38.30 -19.50 25.45
C GLY A 348 36.86 -19.25 25.90
N ALA A 349 36.40 -17.99 25.99
CA ALA A 349 34.98 -17.67 26.22
C ALA A 349 34.12 -18.12 25.06
N VAL A 350 32.88 -18.56 25.36
CA VAL A 350 31.95 -19.20 24.42
C VAL A 350 30.55 -18.64 24.60
N ALA A 351 29.92 -18.15 23.54
CA ALA A 351 28.53 -17.80 23.52
C ALA A 351 27.63 -19.02 23.24
N GLN A 352 26.45 -19.04 23.85
CA GLN A 352 25.40 -20.02 23.60
C GLN A 352 24.10 -19.31 23.22
N GLY A 353 23.26 -19.98 22.43
CA GLY A 353 21.94 -19.44 22.06
C GLY A 353 21.97 -18.34 21.01
N ILE A 354 23.07 -18.17 20.28
CA ILE A 354 23.13 -17.34 19.08
C ILE A 354 22.47 -18.12 17.92
N PRO A 355 21.50 -17.54 17.18
CA PRO A 355 20.85 -18.24 16.07
C PRO A 355 21.79 -18.45 14.89
N SER A 356 21.35 -19.25 13.90
CA SER A 356 22.00 -19.33 12.60
C SER A 356 21.87 -18.00 11.87
N THR A 357 22.94 -17.57 11.25
CA THR A 357 23.01 -16.32 10.49
C THR A 357 23.56 -16.59 9.09
N ASP A 358 23.34 -15.67 8.15
CA ASP A 358 24.06 -15.67 6.88
C ASP A 358 25.55 -15.34 7.15
N PRO A 359 26.53 -16.16 6.69
CA PRO A 359 27.95 -15.88 6.88
C PRO A 359 28.43 -14.72 6.00
N LYS A 360 27.72 -13.61 6.06
CA LYS A 360 28.04 -12.36 5.37
C LYS A 360 28.20 -11.23 6.36
N VAL A 361 29.07 -10.31 6.03
CA VAL A 361 29.24 -9.02 6.71
C VAL A 361 29.44 -7.95 5.65
N TRP A 362 28.83 -6.77 5.85
CA TRP A 362 28.85 -5.73 4.81
C TRP A 362 29.96 -4.70 5.02
N ASP A 363 30.28 -4.33 6.26
CA ASP A 363 31.32 -3.31 6.54
C ASP A 363 32.06 -3.63 7.84
N ALA A 364 32.93 -2.69 8.26
CA ALA A 364 33.71 -2.80 9.49
C ALA A 364 32.91 -2.36 10.72
N ILE A 365 33.31 -2.84 11.88
CA ILE A 365 32.93 -2.29 13.18
C ILE A 365 33.65 -0.93 13.32
N ARG A 366 32.91 0.18 13.56
CA ARG A 366 33.46 1.53 13.44
C ARG A 366 33.26 2.38 14.69
N ASN A 367 34.24 3.26 14.94
CA ASN A 367 34.08 4.45 15.78
C ASN A 367 33.34 5.53 14.99
N GLY A 368 32.05 5.67 15.20
CA GLY A 368 31.14 6.49 14.41
C GLY A 368 30.16 5.66 13.55
N PRO A 369 29.43 6.26 12.62
CA PRO A 369 28.52 5.55 11.73
C PRO A 369 29.28 4.60 10.80
N VAL A 370 28.65 3.50 10.38
CA VAL A 370 29.25 2.51 9.46
C VAL A 370 29.69 3.17 8.17
N ASN A 371 28.85 4.02 7.58
CA ASN A 371 29.20 4.87 6.45
C ASN A 371 28.26 6.07 6.34
N SER A 372 28.51 6.95 5.37
CA SER A 372 27.72 8.16 5.13
C SER A 372 26.32 7.93 4.54
N GLN A 373 25.94 6.70 4.22
CA GLN A 373 24.61 6.35 3.70
C GLN A 373 23.60 6.16 4.83
N PHE A 374 24.07 5.84 6.04
CA PHE A 374 23.22 5.63 7.20
C PHE A 374 23.06 6.91 8.02
N SER A 375 21.85 7.16 8.45
CA SER A 375 21.54 8.26 9.36
C SER A 375 22.23 8.03 10.71
N THR A 376 22.78 9.10 11.30
CA THR A 376 23.20 9.13 12.70
C THR A 376 22.06 9.55 13.63
N SER A 377 20.88 9.83 13.07
CA SER A 377 19.70 10.20 13.83
C SER A 377 18.76 9.02 13.96
N LEU A 378 18.22 8.82 15.15
CA LEU A 378 17.14 7.88 15.43
C LEU A 378 15.94 8.67 15.99
N ASP A 379 14.77 8.50 15.37
CA ASP A 379 13.54 9.21 15.75
C ASP A 379 13.66 10.76 15.76
N GLY A 380 14.45 11.30 14.85
CA GLY A 380 14.71 12.74 14.75
C GLY A 380 15.75 13.27 15.76
N ILE A 381 16.39 12.38 16.52
CA ILE A 381 17.40 12.73 17.52
C ILE A 381 18.78 12.37 17.00
N GLU A 382 19.68 13.37 16.93
CA GLU A 382 21.08 13.15 16.53
C GLU A 382 21.81 12.40 17.65
N CYS A 383 22.31 11.19 17.33
CA CYS A 383 22.94 10.28 18.28
C CYS A 383 24.47 10.34 18.27
N ALA A 384 25.06 11.00 17.27
CA ALA A 384 26.50 11.13 17.14
C ALA A 384 26.95 12.60 16.93
N PRO A 385 26.49 13.56 17.74
CA PRO A 385 27.00 14.93 17.64
C PRO A 385 28.45 15.01 18.11
N PRO A 386 29.19 16.10 17.81
CA PRO A 386 30.49 16.33 18.36
C PRO A 386 30.52 16.19 19.89
N GLY A 387 31.47 15.39 20.40
CA GLY A 387 31.62 15.10 21.84
C GLY A 387 30.86 13.87 22.36
N ARG A 388 30.16 13.13 21.51
CA ARG A 388 29.55 11.83 21.79
C ARG A 388 30.37 10.69 21.20
N SER A 389 30.11 9.47 21.69
CA SER A 389 30.67 8.26 21.11
C SER A 389 29.57 7.37 20.52
N MET A 390 29.80 6.87 19.31
CA MET A 390 28.97 5.91 18.63
C MET A 390 29.82 4.75 18.16
N LEU A 391 29.53 3.54 18.63
CA LEU A 391 30.16 2.30 18.19
C LEU A 391 29.17 1.57 17.30
N SER A 392 29.48 1.44 16.02
CA SER A 392 28.57 0.85 15.04
C SER A 392 29.03 -0.54 14.59
N LEU A 393 28.10 -1.48 14.55
CA LEU A 393 28.24 -2.82 14.03
C LEU A 393 27.20 -3.03 12.93
N HIS A 394 27.63 -3.39 11.72
CA HIS A 394 26.71 -3.93 10.73
C HIS A 394 26.59 -5.45 10.96
N ALA A 395 25.37 -5.99 11.01
CA ALA A 395 25.19 -7.44 11.14
C ALA A 395 25.74 -8.16 9.88
N ASN A 396 26.37 -9.34 9.99
CA ASN A 396 26.67 -10.07 11.21
C ASN A 396 28.08 -9.74 11.72
N ALA A 397 28.16 -9.16 12.88
CA ALA A 397 29.47 -8.80 13.42
C ALA A 397 29.54 -9.01 14.93
N GLY A 398 30.66 -9.50 15.41
CA GLY A 398 31.00 -9.63 16.83
C GLY A 398 32.36 -9.02 17.15
N ILE A 399 32.46 -8.38 18.31
CA ILE A 399 33.71 -7.85 18.87
C ILE A 399 33.82 -8.19 20.33
N THR A 400 35.00 -8.69 20.73
CA THR A 400 35.36 -8.99 22.12
C THR A 400 36.44 -8.06 22.59
N PHE A 401 36.14 -7.30 23.62
CA PHE A 401 37.09 -6.44 24.31
C PHE A 401 37.78 -7.21 25.43
N ARG A 402 39.07 -7.02 25.55
CA ARG A 402 39.88 -7.55 26.65
C ARG A 402 39.83 -6.57 27.81
N LEU A 403 39.37 -7.02 28.96
CA LEU A 403 39.28 -6.21 30.16
C LEU A 403 40.69 -6.16 30.86
N GLN A 404 41.44 -5.11 30.51
CA GLN A 404 42.82 -4.94 31.01
C GLN A 404 42.82 -4.47 32.46
N LYS A 405 43.61 -5.13 33.32
CA LYS A 405 43.62 -4.85 34.76
C LYS A 405 44.08 -3.44 35.10
N GLU A 406 45.21 -2.96 34.53
CA GLU A 406 45.77 -1.66 34.89
C GLU A 406 44.87 -0.46 34.71
N PRO A 407 44.26 -0.21 33.52
CA PRO A 407 43.35 0.90 33.33
C PRO A 407 42.03 0.74 34.15
N LEU A 408 41.58 -0.48 34.39
CA LEU A 408 40.40 -0.72 35.20
C LEU A 408 40.67 -0.51 36.68
N GLU A 409 41.86 -0.84 37.17
CA GLU A 409 42.32 -0.52 38.52
C GLU A 409 42.52 0.96 38.73
N GLU A 410 42.97 1.69 37.72
CA GLU A 410 43.06 3.19 37.79
C GLU A 410 41.66 3.81 37.87
N LEU A 411 40.71 3.32 37.10
CA LEU A 411 39.30 3.71 37.22
C LEU A 411 38.69 3.37 38.62
N GLN A 412 39.09 2.24 39.20
CA GLN A 412 38.66 1.86 40.55
C GLN A 412 39.33 2.77 41.60
N LYS A 413 40.62 3.13 41.42
CA LYS A 413 41.34 4.00 42.34
C LYS A 413 40.90 5.46 42.31
N SER A 414 40.38 5.94 41.17
CA SER A 414 39.80 7.29 41.08
C SER A 414 38.51 7.42 41.93
N ASN A 415 38.02 6.31 42.49
CA ASN A 415 36.89 6.20 43.39
C ASN A 415 37.31 6.18 44.87
N ALA A 416 38.43 6.78 45.25
CA ALA A 416 39.07 6.75 46.52
C ALA A 416 38.29 7.35 47.72
N GLY A 417 37.15 6.76 48.03
CA GLY A 417 36.35 7.02 49.21
C GLY A 417 35.63 5.75 49.72
N SER A 418 35.73 4.64 48.96
CA SER A 418 35.07 3.37 49.33
C SER A 418 36.08 2.38 49.88
N THR A 419 35.89 1.92 51.10
CA THR A 419 36.66 0.87 51.76
C THR A 419 36.39 -0.56 51.22
N ASP A 420 35.39 -0.73 50.38
CA ASP A 420 35.04 -1.95 49.63
C ASP A 420 35.27 -1.68 48.12
N GLY A 421 36.28 -2.33 47.55
CA GLY A 421 36.71 -2.16 46.19
C GLY A 421 35.54 -2.16 45.17
N GLY A 422 35.12 -1.01 44.76
CA GLY A 422 33.96 -0.80 43.87
C GLY A 422 34.14 -1.55 42.56
N GLY A 423 33.10 -2.24 42.10
CA GLY A 423 33.04 -2.93 40.80
C GLY A 423 33.11 -1.97 39.63
N ILE A 424 33.22 -2.50 38.43
CA ILE A 424 33.09 -1.76 37.18
C ILE A 424 31.75 -2.10 36.55
N VAL A 425 31.12 -1.12 35.90
CA VAL A 425 29.86 -1.28 35.18
C VAL A 425 30.05 -0.99 33.71
N PHE A 426 29.50 -1.81 32.83
CA PHE A 426 29.29 -1.53 31.42
C PHE A 426 27.97 -0.79 31.25
N THR A 427 28.02 0.33 30.51
CA THR A 427 26.83 1.10 30.13
C THR A 427 26.86 1.42 28.66
N ALA A 428 25.69 1.36 27.99
CA ALA A 428 25.49 1.81 26.61
C ALA A 428 24.01 2.10 26.36
N MET A 429 23.72 2.85 25.31
CA MET A 429 22.40 2.86 24.68
C MET A 429 22.53 2.20 23.32
N VAL A 430 21.74 1.15 23.04
CA VAL A 430 21.78 0.46 21.75
C VAL A 430 20.52 0.74 20.94
N GLY A 431 20.67 0.99 19.64
CA GLY A 431 19.57 1.22 18.73
C GLY A 431 19.87 0.70 17.32
N TYR A 432 18.78 0.52 16.55
CA TYR A 432 18.82 0.13 15.16
C TYR A 432 18.78 1.37 14.28
N PHE A 433 19.81 1.58 13.47
CA PHE A 433 19.99 2.75 12.61
C PHE A 433 19.74 2.44 11.11
N GLY A 434 19.30 1.25 10.80
CA GLY A 434 18.85 0.87 9.47
C GLY A 434 17.56 1.53 9.04
N GLU A 435 16.97 1.08 7.95
CA GLU A 435 15.73 1.64 7.42
C GLU A 435 14.49 1.24 8.26
N THR A 436 13.45 2.09 8.19
CA THR A 436 12.24 1.96 9.03
C THR A 436 11.40 0.71 8.72
N ALA A 437 11.60 0.08 7.57
CA ALA A 437 10.83 -1.07 7.11
C ALA A 437 11.39 -2.42 7.57
N SER A 438 12.62 -2.45 8.10
CA SER A 438 13.25 -3.70 8.47
C SER A 438 12.94 -4.07 9.93
N LYS A 439 12.54 -5.31 10.16
CA LYS A 439 12.49 -5.90 11.49
C LYS A 439 13.87 -6.43 11.81
N GLY A 440 14.58 -5.58 12.34
CA GLY A 440 15.64 -5.63 13.24
C GLY A 440 16.63 -6.75 13.23
N ALA A 441 17.77 -6.32 13.61
CA ALA A 441 18.88 -7.16 14.00
C ALA A 441 18.70 -7.62 15.45
N ASP A 442 19.32 -8.75 15.80
CA ASP A 442 19.42 -9.17 17.19
C ASP A 442 20.71 -8.62 17.80
N VAL A 443 20.63 -8.26 19.06
CA VAL A 443 21.76 -7.75 19.84
C VAL A 443 22.03 -8.63 21.04
N TYR A 444 23.32 -8.97 21.25
CA TYR A 444 23.75 -9.75 22.41
C TYR A 444 24.95 -9.06 23.07
N VAL A 445 24.96 -9.03 24.42
CA VAL A 445 26.09 -8.60 25.21
C VAL A 445 26.46 -9.71 26.17
N LEU A 446 27.73 -10.11 26.16
CA LEU A 446 28.24 -11.14 27.04
C LEU A 446 29.42 -10.60 27.87
N ILE A 447 29.55 -11.07 29.13
CA ILE A 447 30.72 -10.91 29.97
C ILE A 447 31.30 -12.29 30.16
N ASP A 448 32.53 -12.51 29.71
CA ASP A 448 33.11 -13.82 29.50
C ASP A 448 32.17 -14.73 28.68
N ASP A 449 31.60 -15.80 29.23
CA ASP A 449 30.64 -16.70 28.60
C ASP A 449 29.17 -16.46 29.04
N GLN A 450 28.94 -15.44 29.87
CA GLN A 450 27.62 -15.14 30.40
C GLN A 450 26.87 -14.10 29.58
N LEU A 451 25.71 -14.45 29.05
CA LEU A 451 24.81 -13.55 28.37
C LEU A 451 24.13 -12.61 29.39
N VAL A 452 24.45 -11.30 29.30
CA VAL A 452 23.98 -10.28 30.26
C VAL A 452 22.93 -9.35 29.66
N PHE A 453 22.85 -9.25 28.33
CA PHE A 453 21.82 -8.51 27.63
C PHE A 453 21.50 -9.19 26.30
N ARG A 454 20.20 -9.25 25.98
CA ARG A 454 19.70 -9.76 24.69
C ARG A 454 18.49 -8.94 24.25
N TYR A 455 18.49 -8.52 22.98
CA TYR A 455 17.31 -7.96 22.32
C TYR A 455 17.16 -8.66 20.97
N VAL A 456 15.99 -9.24 20.71
CA VAL A 456 15.66 -9.97 19.47
C VAL A 456 14.76 -9.10 18.61
N GLY A 457 15.12 -8.89 17.34
CA GLY A 457 14.35 -8.11 16.40
C GLY A 457 14.32 -6.61 16.72
N LEU A 458 15.43 -6.03 17.19
CA LEU A 458 15.55 -4.60 17.44
C LEU A 458 15.38 -3.84 16.13
N GLY A 459 14.31 -3.08 15.98
CA GLY A 459 13.98 -2.26 14.84
C GLY A 459 14.07 -0.76 15.12
N ARG A 460 13.94 0.05 14.07
CA ARG A 460 14.05 1.52 14.19
C ARG A 460 12.96 2.14 15.10
N ASN A 461 11.78 1.54 15.13
CA ASN A 461 10.65 2.01 15.93
C ASN A 461 10.77 1.72 17.43
N ASP A 462 11.66 0.79 17.81
CA ASP A 462 11.90 0.44 19.21
C ASP A 462 12.69 1.53 19.94
N GLY A 463 13.34 2.43 19.19
CA GLY A 463 14.16 3.50 19.76
C GLY A 463 15.43 2.99 20.42
N LEU A 464 16.00 3.81 21.29
CA LEU A 464 17.22 3.46 22.03
C LEU A 464 16.90 2.62 23.27
N GLN A 465 17.62 1.50 23.44
CA GLN A 465 17.53 0.60 24.59
C GLN A 465 18.72 0.79 25.52
N ALA A 466 18.47 0.99 26.81
CA ALA A 466 19.54 1.18 27.78
C ALA A 466 20.12 -0.16 28.26
N ILE A 467 21.44 -0.25 28.28
CA ILE A 467 22.19 -1.38 28.80
C ILE A 467 23.00 -0.92 30.03
N ARG A 468 22.89 -1.64 31.12
CA ARG A 468 23.72 -1.46 32.29
C ARG A 468 23.92 -2.80 32.99
N HIS A 469 25.19 -3.19 33.14
CA HIS A 469 25.53 -4.42 33.82
C HIS A 469 26.85 -4.29 34.58
N GLU A 470 26.92 -4.78 35.84
CA GLU A 470 28.13 -4.80 36.63
C GLU A 470 29.02 -5.92 36.15
N LEU A 471 30.31 -5.62 36.00
CA LEU A 471 31.30 -6.62 35.67
C LEU A 471 31.60 -7.45 36.92
N PRO A 472 31.48 -8.81 36.86
CA PRO A 472 31.92 -9.69 37.96
C PRO A 472 33.38 -9.48 38.29
N GLY A 473 33.75 -9.60 39.55
CA GLY A 473 35.14 -9.54 39.95
C GLY A 473 35.95 -10.64 39.26
N GLY A 474 36.97 -10.19 38.48
CA GLY A 474 37.80 -11.10 37.69
C GLY A 474 37.31 -11.36 36.26
N ALA A 475 36.27 -10.65 35.77
CA ALA A 475 35.84 -10.69 34.38
C ALA A 475 36.99 -10.31 33.45
N SER A 476 37.20 -11.08 32.40
CA SER A 476 38.34 -10.98 31.48
C SER A 476 37.93 -10.40 30.09
N THR A 477 36.68 -10.59 29.71
CA THR A 477 36.18 -10.13 28.38
C THR A 477 34.78 -9.55 28.45
N LEU A 478 34.54 -8.60 27.55
CA LEU A 478 33.22 -8.06 27.22
C LEU A 478 32.99 -8.22 25.72
N THR A 479 31.91 -8.90 25.33
CA THR A 479 31.59 -9.16 23.91
C THR A 479 30.29 -8.51 23.52
N LEU A 480 30.31 -7.81 22.37
CA LEU A 480 29.14 -7.24 21.70
C LEU A 480 28.93 -8.00 20.39
N ILE A 481 27.70 -8.45 20.13
CA ILE A 481 27.33 -9.18 18.91
C ILE A 481 26.07 -8.55 18.32
N ALA A 482 26.09 -8.32 17.02
CA ALA A 482 24.94 -7.98 16.21
C ALA A 482 24.73 -9.07 15.16
N THR A 483 23.50 -9.64 15.07
CA THR A 483 23.11 -10.62 14.06
C THR A 483 21.92 -10.14 13.24
N ASP A 484 21.71 -10.76 12.07
CA ASP A 484 20.68 -10.41 11.11
C ASP A 484 19.23 -10.81 11.53
N GLY A 485 19.05 -11.31 12.74
CA GLY A 485 17.72 -11.75 13.21
C GLY A 485 17.08 -12.87 12.38
N GLY A 486 17.84 -13.51 11.46
CA GLY A 486 17.36 -14.56 10.56
C GLY A 486 16.57 -14.04 9.34
N ASN A 487 16.67 -12.76 9.02
CA ASN A 487 15.97 -12.12 7.89
C ASN A 487 16.93 -11.56 6.81
N GLY A 488 18.26 -11.83 6.94
CA GLY A 488 19.32 -11.32 6.06
C GLY A 488 19.89 -9.99 6.53
N ILE A 489 21.14 -9.69 6.13
CA ILE A 489 21.94 -8.57 6.65
C ILE A 489 21.57 -7.18 6.06
N GLY A 490 20.51 -7.09 5.28
CA GLY A 490 20.15 -5.85 4.58
C GLY A 490 19.78 -4.71 5.54
N HIS A 491 20.59 -3.65 5.58
CA HIS A 491 20.41 -2.45 6.43
C HIS A 491 20.53 -2.66 7.95
N ASP A 492 21.04 -3.79 8.41
CA ASP A 492 21.13 -4.14 9.83
C ASP A 492 22.27 -3.43 10.54
N GLN A 493 22.12 -2.13 10.72
CA GLN A 493 23.09 -1.32 11.45
C GLN A 493 22.69 -1.14 12.90
N ILE A 494 23.44 -1.79 13.80
CA ILE A 494 23.34 -1.62 15.23
C ILE A 494 24.38 -0.62 15.72
N CYS A 495 23.95 0.36 16.51
CA CYS A 495 24.87 1.32 17.11
C CYS A 495 24.70 1.31 18.63
N PHE A 496 25.84 1.23 19.32
CA PHE A 496 25.97 1.42 20.76
C PHE A 496 26.44 2.86 21.01
N ILE A 497 25.55 3.66 21.56
CA ILE A 497 25.80 5.07 21.87
C ILE A 497 26.36 5.17 23.27
N ASP A 498 27.41 5.93 23.46
CA ASP A 498 28.11 6.16 24.72
C ASP A 498 28.50 4.86 25.45
N ALA A 499 28.88 3.81 24.68
CA ALA A 499 29.31 2.53 25.21
C ALA A 499 30.62 2.70 26.03
N SER A 500 30.54 2.44 27.33
CA SER A 500 31.66 2.72 28.25
C SER A 500 31.75 1.77 29.45
N LEU A 501 32.97 1.64 29.96
CA LEU A 501 33.28 0.97 31.22
C LEU A 501 33.53 2.03 32.29
N ALA A 502 32.77 2.02 33.39
CA ALA A 502 32.87 3.02 34.46
C ALA A 502 32.84 2.35 35.86
N PRO A 503 33.30 2.99 36.93
CA PRO A 503 33.19 2.47 38.29
C PRO A 503 31.74 2.27 38.73
N SER A 504 31.41 1.14 39.37
CA SER A 504 30.06 0.78 39.81
C SER A 504 29.59 1.57 41.01
N HIS A 505 30.48 1.91 41.91
CA HIS A 505 30.31 2.74 43.09
C HIS A 505 31.32 3.89 43.05
N ARG A 506 30.82 5.03 42.64
CA ARG A 506 31.28 6.27 43.24
C ARG A 506 30.61 6.34 44.62
N VAL A 507 31.24 6.82 45.66
CA VAL A 507 30.52 7.26 46.86
C VAL A 507 29.67 8.42 46.39
N GLU A 508 28.45 8.08 45.94
CA GLU A 508 27.44 9.08 45.65
C GLU A 508 27.15 9.79 46.99
N SER A 509 27.30 11.07 47.06
CA SER A 509 26.69 11.81 48.13
C SER A 509 25.20 11.47 48.11
N ASP A 510 24.55 11.52 49.29
CA ASP A 510 23.08 11.30 49.37
C ASP A 510 22.32 12.12 48.33
N GLU A 511 22.87 13.26 47.95
CA GLU A 511 22.36 14.20 46.94
C GLU A 511 22.50 13.64 45.48
N GLU A 512 23.65 13.00 45.14
CA GLU A 512 23.85 12.33 43.83
C GLU A 512 22.97 11.07 43.67
N ALA A 513 22.85 10.28 44.74
CA ALA A 513 21.95 9.11 44.74
C ALA A 513 20.48 9.50 44.58
N LEU A 514 20.07 10.56 45.25
CA LEU A 514 18.71 11.13 45.12
C LEU A 514 18.50 11.61 43.66
N ARG A 515 19.47 12.33 43.08
CA ARG A 515 19.41 12.82 41.69
C ARG A 515 19.30 11.71 40.67
N VAL A 516 20.08 10.63 40.81
CA VAL A 516 20.00 9.44 39.94
C VAL A 516 18.64 8.76 40.07
N SER A 517 18.09 8.68 41.27
CA SER A 517 16.76 8.12 41.51
C SER A 517 15.67 8.96 40.86
N GLU A 518 15.73 10.29 40.98
CA GLU A 518 14.81 11.21 40.31
C GLU A 518 14.89 11.10 38.79
N LEU A 519 16.10 11.06 38.20
CA LEU A 519 16.28 10.93 36.75
C LEU A 519 15.71 9.60 36.21
N ARG A 520 15.86 8.50 36.94
CA ARG A 520 15.25 7.21 36.57
C ARG A 520 13.75 7.28 36.56
N LYS A 521 13.16 7.83 37.62
CA LYS A 521 11.72 8.03 37.71
C LYS A 521 11.20 8.89 36.58
N MET A 522 11.88 9.99 36.25
CA MET A 522 11.52 10.86 35.13
C MET A 522 11.62 10.14 33.77
N SER A 523 12.63 9.28 33.55
CA SER A 523 12.77 8.47 32.33
C SER A 523 11.63 7.45 32.19
N GLU A 524 11.24 6.79 33.30
CA GLU A 524 10.11 5.84 33.33
C GLU A 524 8.77 6.56 33.08
N GLU A 525 8.53 7.73 33.69
CA GLU A 525 7.34 8.55 33.47
C GLU A 525 7.24 8.99 32.00
N LEU A 526 8.34 9.45 31.42
CA LEU A 526 8.37 9.84 29.98
C LEU A 526 8.15 8.65 29.07
N HIS A 527 8.66 7.47 29.42
CA HIS A 527 8.40 6.24 28.66
C HIS A 527 6.92 5.87 28.68
N ALA A 528 6.27 5.96 29.85
CA ALA A 528 4.84 5.71 29.99
C ALA A 528 3.99 6.76 29.23
N GLU A 529 4.38 8.05 29.30
CA GLU A 529 3.71 9.11 28.54
C GLU A 529 3.84 8.89 27.03
N LEU A 530 5.03 8.53 26.53
CA LEU A 530 5.25 8.20 25.12
C LEU A 530 4.40 7.02 24.65
N ALA A 531 4.30 5.97 25.47
CA ALA A 531 3.48 4.80 25.17
C ALA A 531 1.98 5.11 25.16
N SER A 532 1.53 6.10 25.90
CA SER A 532 0.13 6.51 25.96
C SER A 532 -0.30 7.45 24.83
N LEU A 533 0.66 8.06 24.11
CA LEU A 533 0.34 8.96 23.01
C LEU A 533 -0.23 8.18 21.81
N PRO A 534 -1.35 8.64 21.24
CA PRO A 534 -1.84 8.09 20.00
C PRO A 534 -0.81 8.26 18.86
N GLU A 535 -0.85 7.40 17.86
CA GLU A 535 -0.02 7.61 16.67
C GLU A 535 -0.54 8.79 15.84
N ALA A 536 0.37 9.66 15.41
CA ALA A 536 0.04 10.71 14.48
C ALA A 536 -0.42 10.11 13.14
N ARG A 537 -1.51 10.63 12.58
CA ARG A 537 -2.07 10.14 11.31
C ARG A 537 -1.11 10.46 10.16
N ARG A 538 -0.56 9.42 9.54
CA ARG A 538 0.27 9.52 8.34
C ARG A 538 -0.46 8.96 7.13
N VAL A 539 -0.10 9.44 5.95
CA VAL A 539 -0.53 8.88 4.66
C VAL A 539 0.67 8.73 3.75
N TYR A 540 0.70 7.65 2.98
CA TYR A 540 1.62 7.56 1.85
C TYR A 540 1.04 8.37 0.69
N GLY A 541 1.69 9.46 0.33
CA GLY A 541 1.14 10.42 -0.62
C GLY A 541 2.19 11.38 -1.18
N VAL A 542 1.71 12.55 -1.58
CA VAL A 542 2.56 13.62 -2.13
C VAL A 542 3.36 14.29 -1.02
N VAL A 543 4.66 14.33 -1.20
CA VAL A 543 5.60 15.17 -0.44
C VAL A 543 6.06 16.28 -1.37
N PRO A 544 5.57 17.52 -1.22
CA PRO A 544 5.90 18.61 -2.13
C PRO A 544 7.35 19.08 -1.94
N GLU A 545 8.03 19.31 -3.05
CA GLU A 545 9.36 19.91 -3.11
C GLU A 545 9.37 21.11 -4.07
N ALA A 546 10.46 21.86 -4.07
CA ALA A 546 10.67 22.90 -5.08
C ALA A 546 10.70 22.24 -6.48
N PRO A 547 9.87 22.69 -7.43
CA PRO A 547 9.81 22.12 -8.77
C PRO A 547 11.16 22.17 -9.47
N SER A 548 11.58 21.05 -10.05
CA SER A 548 12.79 20.99 -10.88
C SER A 548 12.53 21.53 -12.29
N GLU A 549 13.58 22.01 -12.94
CA GLU A 549 13.56 22.41 -14.34
C GLU A 549 13.31 21.19 -15.24
N ILE A 550 12.33 21.27 -16.12
CA ILE A 550 12.04 20.25 -17.12
C ILE A 550 12.51 20.72 -18.48
N ARG A 551 13.12 19.81 -19.22
CA ARG A 551 13.62 20.05 -20.58
C ARG A 551 13.00 19.07 -21.56
N LEU A 552 12.85 19.53 -22.81
CA LEU A 552 12.50 18.65 -23.91
C LEU A 552 13.60 17.60 -24.10
N LEU A 553 13.25 16.33 -24.10
CA LEU A 553 14.18 15.24 -24.30
C LEU A 553 14.11 14.74 -25.75
N HIS A 554 15.21 14.77 -26.46
CA HIS A 554 15.25 14.22 -27.83
C HIS A 554 14.97 12.72 -27.79
N ARG A 555 13.89 12.27 -28.41
CA ARG A 555 13.41 10.88 -28.41
C ARG A 555 13.23 10.30 -27.00
N GLY A 556 12.92 11.13 -26.02
CA GLY A 556 12.75 10.69 -24.63
C GLY A 556 14.05 10.32 -23.89
N ASN A 557 15.23 10.62 -24.48
CA ASN A 557 16.53 10.30 -23.90
C ASN A 557 16.93 11.36 -22.85
N THR A 558 17.04 10.94 -21.59
CA THR A 558 17.40 11.79 -20.45
C THR A 558 18.80 12.40 -20.55
N GLU A 559 19.66 11.84 -21.39
CA GLU A 559 21.03 12.31 -21.61
C GLU A 559 21.13 13.26 -22.82
N ASP A 560 20.05 13.47 -23.61
CA ASP A 560 19.96 14.40 -24.72
C ASP A 560 18.85 15.44 -24.48
N ALA A 561 19.06 16.25 -23.45
CA ALA A 561 18.13 17.32 -23.04
C ALA A 561 18.32 18.56 -23.93
N ARG A 562 17.21 19.14 -24.38
CA ARG A 562 17.12 20.32 -25.23
C ARG A 562 16.62 21.54 -24.43
N ASP A 563 15.76 22.36 -25.03
CA ASP A 563 15.25 23.58 -24.46
C ASP A 563 14.42 23.34 -23.18
N VAL A 564 14.39 24.32 -22.30
CA VAL A 564 13.55 24.35 -21.10
C VAL A 564 12.10 24.47 -21.50
N VAL A 565 11.26 23.64 -20.89
CA VAL A 565 9.80 23.67 -21.13
C VAL A 565 9.09 24.20 -19.87
N LEU A 566 8.22 25.19 -20.07
CA LEU A 566 7.40 25.76 -19.01
C LEU A 566 6.19 24.85 -18.69
N PRO A 567 5.66 24.88 -17.45
CA PRO A 567 4.45 24.14 -17.11
C PRO A 567 3.27 24.60 -17.98
N GLY A 568 2.46 23.65 -18.43
CA GLY A 568 1.33 23.91 -19.33
C GLY A 568 0.43 22.68 -19.50
N THR A 569 -0.54 22.78 -20.41
CA THR A 569 -1.49 21.72 -20.74
C THR A 569 -1.53 21.49 -22.26
N VAL A 570 -2.30 20.47 -22.71
CA VAL A 570 -2.50 20.21 -24.14
C VAL A 570 -3.46 21.22 -24.74
N ALA A 571 -3.13 21.77 -25.90
CA ALA A 571 -3.89 22.84 -26.55
C ALA A 571 -5.11 22.32 -27.34
N CYS A 572 -5.10 21.03 -27.70
CA CYS A 572 -6.17 20.45 -28.53
C CYS A 572 -7.46 20.17 -27.75
N VAL A 573 -7.41 20.25 -26.42
CA VAL A 573 -8.53 19.93 -25.53
C VAL A 573 -8.65 20.99 -24.44
N GLY A 574 -9.88 21.30 -24.04
CA GLY A 574 -10.19 22.23 -22.97
C GLY A 574 -9.93 23.70 -23.29
N PRO A 575 -10.23 24.59 -22.35
CA PRO A 575 -10.09 26.03 -22.54
C PRO A 575 -8.63 26.50 -22.44
N ARG A 576 -8.33 27.60 -23.09
CA ARG A 576 -7.11 28.38 -22.82
C ARG A 576 -7.35 29.21 -21.56
N MET A 577 -6.80 28.77 -20.45
CA MET A 577 -6.97 29.44 -19.15
C MET A 577 -5.80 30.40 -18.87
N GLU A 578 -6.12 31.59 -18.36
CA GLU A 578 -5.11 32.57 -17.95
C GLU A 578 -4.20 32.00 -16.83
N SER A 579 -4.76 31.22 -15.90
CA SER A 579 -4.01 30.55 -14.83
C SER A 579 -2.92 29.58 -15.33
N ILE A 580 -3.15 28.91 -16.45
CA ILE A 580 -2.13 28.08 -17.12
C ILE A 580 -1.12 28.96 -17.85
N ALA A 581 -1.57 29.98 -18.55
CA ALA A 581 -0.70 30.89 -19.30
C ALA A 581 0.21 31.75 -18.41
N ALA A 582 -0.16 31.98 -17.16
CA ALA A 582 0.62 32.69 -16.17
C ALA A 582 1.70 31.83 -15.48
N LEU A 583 1.71 30.51 -15.70
CA LEU A 583 2.73 29.63 -15.11
C LEU A 583 4.12 29.90 -15.70
N SER A 584 5.12 29.84 -14.84
CA SER A 584 6.52 30.07 -15.17
C SER A 584 7.43 29.02 -14.54
N SER A 585 8.72 29.07 -14.81
CA SER A 585 9.72 28.23 -14.14
C SER A 585 9.74 28.45 -12.62
N GLN A 586 9.35 29.63 -12.13
CA GLN A 586 9.33 30.02 -10.71
C GLN A 586 8.02 29.69 -10.01
N SER A 587 6.99 29.25 -10.74
CA SER A 587 5.72 28.87 -10.13
C SER A 587 5.92 27.67 -9.19
N SER A 588 5.34 27.77 -8.00
CA SER A 588 5.41 26.72 -6.98
C SER A 588 4.66 25.44 -7.42
N ASP A 589 4.93 24.30 -6.77
CA ASP A 589 4.19 23.06 -6.97
C ASP A 589 2.68 23.27 -6.81
N ALA A 590 2.27 24.03 -5.78
CA ALA A 590 0.88 24.38 -5.51
C ALA A 590 0.23 25.10 -6.71
N GLN A 591 0.85 26.18 -7.18
CA GLN A 591 0.32 26.96 -8.31
C GLN A 591 0.16 26.11 -9.57
N ARG A 592 1.12 25.22 -9.86
CA ARG A 592 1.08 24.33 -11.03
C ARG A 592 -0.06 23.32 -10.95
N ARG A 593 -0.18 22.61 -9.82
CA ARG A 593 -1.22 21.58 -9.65
C ARG A 593 -2.62 22.16 -9.53
N ILE A 594 -2.81 23.28 -8.85
CA ILE A 594 -4.10 23.99 -8.78
C ILE A 594 -4.54 24.44 -10.17
N ALA A 595 -3.63 25.03 -10.97
CA ALA A 595 -3.96 25.45 -12.32
C ALA A 595 -4.40 24.27 -13.21
N LEU A 596 -3.71 23.11 -13.12
CA LEU A 596 -4.10 21.91 -13.85
C LEU A 596 -5.44 21.35 -13.34
N ALA A 597 -5.67 21.28 -12.04
CA ALA A 597 -6.92 20.81 -11.45
C ALA A 597 -8.12 21.65 -11.92
N ASN A 598 -7.95 22.97 -11.94
CA ASN A 598 -8.98 23.90 -12.46
C ASN A 598 -9.20 23.73 -13.97
N TRP A 599 -8.14 23.45 -14.75
CA TRP A 599 -8.25 23.18 -16.18
C TRP A 599 -9.02 21.88 -16.46
N ILE A 600 -8.73 20.81 -15.71
CA ILE A 600 -9.44 19.52 -15.80
C ILE A 600 -10.93 19.73 -15.51
N CYS A 601 -11.26 20.44 -14.45
CA CYS A 601 -12.63 20.60 -13.94
C CYS A 601 -13.38 21.80 -14.54
N SER A 602 -12.77 22.50 -15.50
CA SER A 602 -13.44 23.61 -16.19
C SER A 602 -14.72 23.15 -16.90
N PRO A 603 -15.85 23.88 -16.76
CA PRO A 603 -17.06 23.60 -17.54
C PRO A 603 -16.86 23.59 -19.05
N GLU A 604 -15.83 24.26 -19.53
CA GLU A 604 -15.46 24.31 -20.95
C GLU A 604 -14.64 23.12 -21.42
N ASN A 605 -14.15 22.25 -20.47
CA ASN A 605 -13.49 21.02 -20.82
C ASN A 605 -14.52 19.88 -20.91
N PRO A 606 -14.83 19.38 -22.11
CA PRO A 606 -15.92 18.42 -22.29
C PRO A 606 -15.53 17.00 -21.88
N LEU A 607 -14.24 16.69 -21.72
CA LEU A 607 -13.74 15.32 -21.59
C LEU A 607 -14.04 14.68 -20.22
N PRO A 608 -13.79 15.33 -19.08
CA PRO A 608 -13.99 14.66 -17.79
C PRO A 608 -15.41 14.14 -17.58
N ALA A 609 -16.41 14.94 -17.96
CA ALA A 609 -17.81 14.51 -17.86
C ALA A 609 -18.12 13.36 -18.82
N ARG A 610 -17.67 13.42 -20.08
CA ARG A 610 -17.86 12.33 -21.05
C ARG A 610 -17.15 11.05 -20.62
N VAL A 611 -15.95 11.13 -20.09
CA VAL A 611 -15.16 10.00 -19.61
C VAL A 611 -15.87 9.31 -18.45
N LEU A 612 -16.35 10.08 -17.45
CA LEU A 612 -17.07 9.53 -16.32
C LEU A 612 -18.35 8.82 -16.76
N VAL A 613 -19.24 9.51 -17.47
CA VAL A 613 -20.54 8.92 -17.84
C VAL A 613 -20.36 7.71 -18.75
N ASN A 614 -19.33 7.69 -19.59
CA ASN A 614 -18.97 6.51 -20.40
C ASN A 614 -18.48 5.33 -19.54
N ARG A 615 -17.71 5.57 -18.49
CA ARG A 615 -17.27 4.52 -17.54
C ARG A 615 -18.46 3.97 -16.75
N LEU A 616 -19.37 4.83 -16.26
CA LEU A 616 -20.59 4.38 -15.61
C LEU A 616 -21.40 3.49 -16.54
N TRP A 617 -21.56 3.92 -17.79
CA TRP A 617 -22.22 3.14 -18.83
C TRP A 617 -21.53 1.79 -19.08
N HIS A 618 -20.21 1.81 -19.22
CA HIS A 618 -19.42 0.59 -19.41
C HIS A 618 -19.65 -0.42 -18.28
N HIS A 619 -19.66 0.02 -17.04
CA HIS A 619 -19.84 -0.88 -15.89
C HIS A 619 -21.26 -1.45 -15.80
N HIS A 620 -22.28 -0.71 -16.24
CA HIS A 620 -23.67 -1.19 -16.23
C HIS A 620 -24.02 -2.08 -17.42
N PHE A 621 -23.47 -1.77 -18.61
CA PHE A 621 -23.84 -2.47 -19.86
C PHE A 621 -22.74 -3.40 -20.40
N GLY A 622 -21.57 -3.41 -19.79
CA GLY A 622 -20.39 -4.22 -20.21
C GLY A 622 -19.57 -3.58 -21.31
N THR A 623 -20.10 -2.62 -22.06
CA THR A 623 -19.37 -1.85 -23.09
C THR A 623 -19.78 -0.39 -23.01
N GLY A 624 -18.82 0.52 -23.05
CA GLY A 624 -19.09 1.96 -23.06
C GLY A 624 -19.77 2.44 -24.33
N LEU A 625 -20.41 3.59 -24.28
CA LEU A 625 -20.84 4.32 -25.51
C LEU A 625 -19.63 4.55 -26.43
N VAL A 626 -18.50 4.92 -25.85
CA VAL A 626 -17.17 4.81 -26.45
C VAL A 626 -16.55 3.52 -25.95
N ALA A 627 -16.26 2.56 -26.82
CA ALA A 627 -15.78 1.23 -26.43
C ALA A 627 -14.35 1.23 -25.83
N THR A 628 -13.62 2.34 -25.99
CA THR A 628 -12.29 2.60 -25.41
C THR A 628 -12.40 3.63 -24.27
N PRO A 629 -12.77 3.24 -23.03
CA PRO A 629 -13.15 4.20 -21.97
C PRO A 629 -12.01 5.07 -21.44
N SER A 630 -10.79 4.83 -21.87
CA SER A 630 -9.62 5.65 -21.52
C SER A 630 -8.86 6.17 -22.76
N ASP A 631 -9.49 6.08 -23.94
CA ASP A 631 -8.98 6.69 -25.17
C ASP A 631 -10.15 7.34 -25.93
N PHE A 632 -10.28 8.65 -25.76
CA PHE A 632 -11.22 9.53 -26.45
C PHE A 632 -10.55 10.31 -27.58
N GLY A 633 -9.28 9.99 -27.86
CA GLY A 633 -8.52 10.55 -28.97
C GLY A 633 -8.88 9.91 -30.32
N LEU A 634 -8.13 10.28 -31.36
CA LEU A 634 -8.32 9.77 -32.72
C LEU A 634 -7.97 8.28 -32.87
N GLY A 635 -7.23 7.71 -31.90
CA GLY A 635 -6.96 6.27 -31.78
C GLY A 635 -8.11 5.47 -31.17
N GLY A 636 -9.01 6.14 -30.48
CA GLY A 636 -10.14 5.53 -29.77
C GLY A 636 -11.31 5.18 -30.69
N ALA A 637 -12.27 4.45 -30.11
CA ALA A 637 -13.50 4.09 -30.81
C ALA A 637 -14.44 5.28 -30.90
N LEU A 638 -15.15 5.41 -32.01
CA LEU A 638 -16.23 6.37 -32.14
C LEU A 638 -17.43 5.97 -31.24
N PRO A 639 -18.10 6.96 -30.62
CA PRO A 639 -19.27 6.69 -29.79
C PRO A 639 -20.40 6.04 -30.60
N SER A 640 -21.08 5.05 -30.04
CA SER A 640 -22.24 4.42 -30.65
C SER A 640 -23.44 5.34 -30.69
N HIS A 641 -23.58 6.20 -29.67
CA HIS A 641 -24.64 7.18 -29.51
C HIS A 641 -24.08 8.54 -29.08
N PRO A 642 -23.52 9.34 -30.00
CA PRO A 642 -22.82 10.58 -29.64
C PRO A 642 -23.72 11.58 -28.91
N GLU A 643 -24.97 11.73 -29.35
CA GLU A 643 -25.92 12.65 -28.72
C GLU A 643 -26.32 12.20 -27.30
N LEU A 644 -26.45 10.91 -27.06
CA LEU A 644 -26.67 10.38 -25.72
C LEU A 644 -25.47 10.63 -24.79
N LEU A 645 -24.25 10.41 -25.28
CA LEU A 645 -23.02 10.69 -24.53
C LEU A 645 -22.96 12.16 -24.10
N ASP A 646 -23.25 13.08 -25.04
CA ASP A 646 -23.24 14.52 -24.78
C ASP A 646 -24.35 14.92 -23.82
N TRP A 647 -25.53 14.33 -23.98
CA TRP A 647 -26.65 14.61 -23.09
C TRP A 647 -26.35 14.13 -21.65
N LEU A 648 -25.82 12.93 -21.47
CA LEU A 648 -25.42 12.43 -20.16
C LEU A 648 -24.34 13.29 -19.50
N ALA A 649 -23.33 13.73 -20.27
CA ALA A 649 -22.30 14.63 -19.79
C ALA A 649 -22.87 15.98 -19.31
N ASN A 650 -23.84 16.54 -20.08
CA ASN A 650 -24.54 17.75 -19.68
C ASN A 650 -25.43 17.56 -18.44
N GLU A 651 -26.08 16.39 -18.30
CA GLU A 651 -26.89 16.07 -17.13
C GLU A 651 -26.02 15.89 -15.86
N LEU A 652 -24.78 15.40 -15.99
CA LEU A 652 -23.83 15.37 -14.90
C LEU A 652 -23.49 16.81 -14.41
N HIS A 653 -23.19 17.71 -15.33
CA HIS A 653 -22.96 19.14 -15.01
C HIS A 653 -24.17 19.78 -14.32
N ARG A 654 -25.37 19.64 -14.93
CA ARG A 654 -26.62 20.18 -14.38
C ARG A 654 -26.98 19.62 -13.02
N GLY A 655 -26.61 18.38 -12.77
CA GLY A 655 -26.84 17.65 -11.52
C GLY A 655 -25.79 17.92 -10.45
N GLY A 656 -24.93 18.92 -10.60
CA GLY A 656 -23.89 19.26 -9.62
C GLY A 656 -22.83 18.16 -9.49
N TRP A 657 -22.51 17.49 -10.59
CA TRP A 657 -21.51 16.44 -10.66
C TRP A 657 -21.77 15.20 -9.77
N SER A 658 -23.05 14.97 -9.38
CA SER A 658 -23.45 13.82 -8.57
C SER A 658 -23.34 12.51 -9.35
N VAL A 659 -22.48 11.61 -8.87
CA VAL A 659 -22.28 10.28 -9.46
C VAL A 659 -23.49 9.39 -9.17
N LYS A 660 -24.05 9.45 -7.95
CA LYS A 660 -25.24 8.67 -7.58
C LYS A 660 -26.47 9.06 -8.40
N ARG A 661 -26.64 10.35 -8.71
CA ARG A 661 -27.72 10.81 -9.61
C ARG A 661 -27.57 10.18 -11.00
N MET A 662 -26.36 10.11 -11.54
CA MET A 662 -26.13 9.48 -12.84
C MET A 662 -26.42 7.98 -12.82
N HIS A 663 -26.02 7.27 -11.78
CA HIS A 663 -26.39 5.86 -11.55
C HIS A 663 -27.90 5.72 -11.55
N ARG A 664 -28.58 6.48 -10.70
CA ARG A 664 -30.04 6.44 -10.58
C ARG A 664 -30.71 6.63 -11.95
N MET A 665 -30.25 7.59 -12.74
CA MET A 665 -30.80 7.87 -14.07
C MET A 665 -30.65 6.67 -15.02
N ILE A 666 -29.49 6.03 -15.04
CA ILE A 666 -29.22 4.85 -15.87
C ILE A 666 -30.03 3.65 -15.39
N LEU A 667 -30.08 3.38 -14.08
CA LEU A 667 -30.72 2.22 -13.47
C LEU A 667 -32.25 2.27 -13.59
N LEU A 668 -32.85 3.45 -13.65
CA LEU A 668 -34.29 3.63 -13.85
C LEU A 668 -34.71 3.55 -15.34
N SER A 669 -33.75 3.56 -16.29
CA SER A 669 -34.10 3.38 -17.71
C SER A 669 -34.61 1.96 -18.01
N ASP A 670 -35.49 1.82 -19.00
CA ASP A 670 -35.91 0.53 -19.52
C ASP A 670 -34.73 -0.27 -20.07
N ALA A 671 -33.75 0.43 -20.65
CA ALA A 671 -32.53 -0.17 -21.19
C ALA A 671 -31.80 -1.03 -20.15
N TYR A 672 -31.64 -0.55 -18.90
CA TYR A 672 -31.02 -1.31 -17.84
C TYR A 672 -31.84 -2.50 -17.39
N GLN A 673 -33.16 -2.35 -17.42
CA GLN A 673 -34.12 -3.36 -16.96
C GLN A 673 -34.44 -4.45 -17.99
N ARG A 674 -33.90 -4.38 -19.21
CA ARG A 674 -34.08 -5.39 -20.25
C ARG A 674 -33.54 -6.75 -19.83
N SER A 675 -34.21 -7.80 -20.35
CA SER A 675 -33.74 -9.17 -20.18
C SER A 675 -32.47 -9.43 -20.95
N SER A 676 -31.61 -10.31 -20.41
CA SER A 676 -30.48 -10.94 -21.11
C SER A 676 -30.89 -12.23 -21.82
N VAL A 677 -31.98 -12.85 -21.35
CA VAL A 677 -32.47 -14.15 -21.83
C VAL A 677 -33.27 -13.96 -23.11
N ARG A 678 -32.87 -14.68 -24.16
CA ARG A 678 -33.55 -14.65 -25.47
C ARG A 678 -34.85 -15.45 -25.36
N PRO A 679 -35.98 -14.90 -25.86
CA PRO A 679 -37.22 -15.69 -25.95
C PRO A 679 -37.05 -16.83 -26.98
N GLU A 680 -37.75 -17.93 -26.74
CA GLU A 680 -37.68 -19.12 -27.60
C GLU A 680 -38.24 -18.91 -29.03
N SER A 681 -38.93 -17.78 -29.28
CA SER A 681 -39.53 -17.49 -30.60
C SER A 681 -38.50 -16.92 -31.59
N PRO A 682 -38.27 -17.57 -32.74
CA PRO A 682 -37.05 -17.42 -33.54
C PRO A 682 -36.92 -16.17 -34.41
N THR A 683 -38.02 -15.50 -34.82
CA THR A 683 -37.96 -14.63 -36.01
C THR A 683 -37.48 -13.19 -35.74
N ALA A 684 -37.96 -12.50 -34.73
CA ALA A 684 -37.56 -11.10 -34.48
C ALA A 684 -36.18 -10.98 -33.74
N VAL A 685 -35.89 -11.92 -32.88
CA VAL A 685 -34.60 -11.97 -32.13
C VAL A 685 -33.47 -12.39 -33.06
N HIS A 686 -33.71 -13.25 -34.04
CA HIS A 686 -32.70 -13.68 -35.00
C HIS A 686 -32.16 -12.50 -35.81
N SER A 687 -33.02 -11.56 -36.24
CA SER A 687 -32.57 -10.35 -36.97
C SER A 687 -31.72 -9.42 -36.10
N ALA A 688 -32.09 -9.21 -34.84
CA ALA A 688 -31.32 -8.35 -33.93
C ALA A 688 -29.94 -8.95 -33.62
N VAL A 689 -29.84 -10.28 -33.44
CA VAL A 689 -28.55 -10.97 -33.22
C VAL A 689 -27.63 -10.87 -34.43
N VAL A 690 -28.18 -10.93 -35.65
CA VAL A 690 -27.40 -10.83 -36.90
C VAL A 690 -26.94 -9.38 -37.15
N LEU A 691 -27.85 -8.41 -36.92
CA LEU A 691 -27.59 -6.98 -37.20
C LEU A 691 -26.71 -6.32 -36.13
N ASP A 692 -26.86 -6.70 -34.87
CA ASP A 692 -26.13 -6.13 -33.74
C ASP A 692 -25.73 -7.22 -32.73
N ALA A 693 -24.86 -8.13 -33.19
CA ALA A 693 -24.32 -9.23 -32.38
C ALA A 693 -23.61 -8.69 -31.12
N GLY A 694 -22.92 -7.55 -31.25
CA GLY A 694 -22.19 -6.87 -30.19
C GLY A 694 -23.08 -6.11 -29.21
N ASN A 695 -24.39 -6.06 -29.43
CA ASN A 695 -25.35 -5.32 -28.61
C ASN A 695 -24.99 -3.84 -28.40
N ARG A 696 -24.45 -3.22 -29.43
CA ARG A 696 -24.06 -1.77 -29.38
C ARG A 696 -25.29 -0.85 -29.29
N LEU A 697 -26.43 -1.32 -29.77
CA LEU A 697 -27.72 -0.60 -29.69
C LEU A 697 -28.46 -0.86 -28.39
N VAL A 698 -27.88 -1.68 -27.51
CA VAL A 698 -28.41 -1.99 -26.17
C VAL A 698 -29.86 -2.54 -26.22
N TRP A 699 -30.22 -3.35 -27.25
CA TRP A 699 -31.55 -3.93 -27.40
C TRP A 699 -31.84 -5.03 -26.35
N ARG A 700 -30.81 -5.53 -25.63
CA ARG A 700 -30.90 -6.48 -24.51
C ARG A 700 -29.89 -6.09 -23.43
N GLN A 701 -29.96 -6.72 -22.27
CA GLN A 701 -28.85 -6.69 -21.31
C GLN A 701 -27.82 -7.77 -21.69
N ASN A 702 -26.55 -7.52 -21.39
CA ASN A 702 -25.48 -8.50 -21.59
C ASN A 702 -25.28 -9.32 -20.32
N PRO A 703 -25.27 -10.67 -20.38
CA PRO A 703 -24.75 -11.44 -19.26
C PRO A 703 -23.30 -11.08 -19.02
N ARG A 704 -22.94 -10.88 -17.75
CA ARG A 704 -21.58 -10.48 -17.37
C ARG A 704 -21.01 -11.45 -16.35
N ARG A 705 -19.75 -11.82 -16.54
CA ARG A 705 -19.03 -12.58 -15.54
C ARG A 705 -18.70 -11.69 -14.35
N LEU A 706 -18.86 -12.21 -13.13
CA LEU A 706 -18.39 -11.54 -11.91
C LEU A 706 -16.87 -11.36 -11.96
N ASP A 707 -16.39 -10.21 -11.53
CA ASP A 707 -14.97 -10.00 -11.32
C ASP A 707 -14.44 -10.85 -10.14
N ALA A 708 -13.13 -11.02 -10.08
CA ALA A 708 -12.46 -11.89 -9.13
C ALA A 708 -12.82 -11.57 -7.66
N GLU A 709 -12.86 -10.28 -7.34
CA GLU A 709 -13.16 -9.79 -6.00
C GLU A 709 -14.63 -10.04 -5.64
N SER A 710 -15.55 -9.70 -6.54
CA SER A 710 -16.98 -9.97 -6.31
C SER A 710 -17.27 -11.47 -6.19
N LEU A 711 -16.57 -12.30 -6.98
CA LEU A 711 -16.74 -13.77 -6.88
C LEU A 711 -16.23 -14.29 -5.53
N ARG A 712 -15.07 -13.83 -5.07
CA ARG A 712 -14.56 -14.18 -3.74
C ARG A 712 -15.50 -13.69 -2.62
N ASP A 713 -15.94 -12.44 -2.70
CA ASP A 713 -16.83 -11.85 -1.70
C ASP A 713 -18.22 -12.54 -1.70
N THR A 714 -18.68 -13.00 -2.87
CA THR A 714 -19.90 -13.83 -3.00
C THR A 714 -19.74 -15.17 -2.28
N MET A 715 -18.61 -15.85 -2.44
CA MET A 715 -18.33 -17.10 -1.72
C MET A 715 -18.36 -16.89 -0.20
N LEU A 716 -17.75 -15.79 0.29
CA LEU A 716 -17.79 -15.43 1.70
C LEU A 716 -19.21 -15.11 2.19
N SER A 717 -19.99 -14.40 1.39
CA SER A 717 -21.38 -14.06 1.72
C SER A 717 -22.25 -15.30 1.80
N VAL A 718 -22.17 -16.17 0.80
CA VAL A 718 -22.98 -17.40 0.71
C VAL A 718 -22.59 -18.41 1.79
N SER A 719 -21.31 -18.55 2.11
CA SER A 719 -20.84 -19.40 3.22
C SER A 719 -21.18 -18.84 4.61
N GLY A 720 -21.56 -17.55 4.69
CA GLY A 720 -21.81 -16.85 5.95
C GLY A 720 -20.55 -16.48 6.70
N SER A 721 -19.42 -16.44 5.99
CA SER A 721 -18.10 -16.10 6.58
C SER A 721 -17.76 -14.63 6.48
N ILE A 722 -18.43 -13.86 5.62
CA ILE A 722 -18.09 -12.47 5.34
C ILE A 722 -18.10 -11.60 6.59
N VAL A 723 -17.04 -10.81 6.75
CA VAL A 723 -16.92 -9.81 7.80
C VAL A 723 -17.11 -8.42 7.19
N HIS A 724 -18.14 -7.71 7.64
CA HIS A 724 -18.56 -6.41 7.13
C HIS A 724 -17.80 -5.22 7.78
N SER A 725 -16.61 -5.45 8.34
CA SER A 725 -15.79 -4.36 8.88
C SER A 725 -15.21 -3.53 7.74
N MET A 726 -15.61 -2.28 7.67
CA MET A 726 -15.11 -1.30 6.69
C MET A 726 -13.84 -0.60 7.21
N HIS A 727 -13.05 -0.04 6.27
CA HIS A 727 -11.91 0.84 6.53
C HIS A 727 -10.74 0.16 7.26
N GLY A 728 -9.69 0.95 7.48
CA GLY A 728 -8.50 0.53 8.22
C GLY A 728 -7.47 -0.23 7.38
N PRO A 729 -6.36 -0.64 8.00
CA PRO A 729 -5.29 -1.35 7.32
C PRO A 729 -5.77 -2.57 6.56
N GLY A 730 -5.12 -2.87 5.43
CA GLY A 730 -5.39 -4.06 4.65
C GLY A 730 -5.05 -5.34 5.42
N TYR A 731 -5.95 -6.36 5.34
CA TYR A 731 -5.60 -7.68 5.87
C TYR A 731 -4.53 -8.34 5.02
N ARG A 732 -3.64 -9.09 5.66
CA ARG A 732 -2.51 -9.78 5.03
C ARG A 732 -2.83 -11.27 4.96
N ASP A 733 -2.84 -11.82 3.76
CA ASP A 733 -3.03 -13.24 3.44
C ASP A 733 -1.73 -13.87 2.94
N PHE A 734 -0.61 -13.41 3.48
CA PHE A 734 0.73 -13.86 3.13
C PHE A 734 1.67 -13.79 4.34
N ASP A 735 2.71 -14.62 4.32
CA ASP A 735 3.91 -14.42 5.15
C ASP A 735 4.82 -13.42 4.46
N TYR A 736 5.42 -12.57 5.25
CA TYR A 736 6.37 -11.55 4.81
C TYR A 736 7.75 -11.86 5.35
N GLN A 737 8.73 -11.89 4.47
CA GLN A 737 10.14 -11.96 4.83
C GLN A 737 10.83 -10.70 4.30
N GLU A 738 11.48 -9.99 5.21
CA GLU A 738 12.22 -8.80 4.88
C GLU A 738 13.61 -9.20 4.40
N GLU A 739 13.82 -9.07 3.09
CA GLU A 739 15.11 -9.27 2.44
C GLU A 739 15.41 -8.04 1.57
N TYR A 740 16.57 -8.00 0.92
CA TYR A 740 16.86 -6.95 -0.07
C TYR A 740 15.73 -6.83 -1.10
N ALA A 741 15.27 -7.92 -1.66
CA ALA A 741 14.02 -8.03 -2.41
C ALA A 741 12.99 -8.73 -1.50
N PRO A 742 12.01 -8.00 -0.93
CA PRO A 742 11.06 -8.57 0.00
C PRO A 742 10.30 -9.77 -0.58
N VAL A 743 10.13 -10.82 0.21
CA VAL A 743 9.42 -12.03 -0.19
C VAL A 743 8.03 -12.06 0.42
N TYR A 744 7.02 -12.23 -0.43
CA TYR A 744 5.61 -12.37 -0.05
C TYR A 744 5.12 -13.77 -0.44
N GLN A 745 4.79 -14.60 0.54
CA GLN A 745 4.30 -15.95 0.30
C GLN A 745 2.83 -16.08 0.70
N HIS A 746 1.93 -16.16 -0.29
CA HIS A 746 0.50 -16.27 -0.03
C HIS A 746 0.12 -17.53 0.73
N ARG A 747 -0.82 -17.39 1.66
CA ARG A 747 -1.41 -18.47 2.46
C ARG A 747 -2.91 -18.35 2.56
N VAL A 748 -3.58 -19.48 2.71
CA VAL A 748 -5.00 -19.52 3.08
C VAL A 748 -5.07 -19.57 4.62
N LEU A 749 -5.59 -18.50 5.21
CA LEU A 749 -5.71 -18.32 6.64
C LEU A 749 -7.16 -18.51 7.10
N GLU A 750 -7.35 -18.69 8.41
CA GLU A 750 -8.69 -18.86 9.03
C GLU A 750 -9.07 -17.75 10.02
N THR A 751 -8.23 -16.71 10.11
CA THR A 751 -8.49 -15.57 10.99
C THR A 751 -9.65 -14.72 10.46
N PRO A 752 -10.50 -14.13 11.31
CA PRO A 752 -11.64 -13.32 10.86
C PRO A 752 -11.27 -12.19 9.91
N ASP A 753 -10.11 -11.57 10.07
CA ASP A 753 -9.67 -10.44 9.25
C ASP A 753 -9.59 -10.78 7.76
N VAL A 754 -9.15 -12.00 7.40
CA VAL A 754 -9.04 -12.41 6.00
C VAL A 754 -10.40 -12.68 5.34
N PHE A 755 -11.48 -12.67 6.10
CA PHE A 755 -12.85 -12.81 5.59
C PHE A 755 -13.54 -11.46 5.35
N ARG A 756 -12.84 -10.36 5.50
CA ARG A 756 -13.27 -9.05 5.02
C ARG A 756 -13.40 -9.03 3.50
N ARG A 757 -14.10 -8.05 2.98
CA ARG A 757 -14.22 -7.84 1.53
C ARG A 757 -12.86 -7.68 0.86
N SER A 758 -12.76 -8.16 -0.37
CA SER A 758 -11.53 -8.19 -1.16
C SER A 758 -10.88 -6.81 -1.36
N ILE A 759 -11.65 -5.73 -1.31
CA ILE A 759 -11.13 -4.36 -1.40
C ILE A 759 -10.21 -4.00 -0.23
N TYR A 760 -10.38 -4.66 0.92
CA TYR A 760 -9.55 -4.45 2.11
C TYR A 760 -8.35 -5.40 2.17
N ARG A 761 -8.06 -6.15 1.11
CA ARG A 761 -6.86 -6.96 1.02
C ARG A 761 -5.64 -6.05 0.86
N PHE A 762 -4.53 -6.38 1.56
CA PHE A 762 -3.22 -5.75 1.31
C PHE A 762 -2.71 -6.18 -0.07
N VAL A 763 -2.57 -5.21 -0.98
CA VAL A 763 -2.24 -5.46 -2.38
C VAL A 763 -0.73 -5.37 -2.58
N VAL A 764 -0.10 -6.51 -2.85
CA VAL A 764 1.33 -6.62 -3.19
C VAL A 764 1.49 -6.50 -4.71
N ARG A 765 2.35 -5.60 -5.16
CA ARG A 765 2.51 -5.27 -6.59
C ARG A 765 3.27 -6.33 -7.36
N THR A 766 4.39 -6.83 -6.81
CA THR A 766 5.25 -7.83 -7.48
C THR A 766 4.77 -9.26 -7.30
N THR A 767 3.90 -9.51 -6.33
CA THR A 767 3.38 -10.85 -6.03
C THR A 767 1.85 -10.84 -6.04
N PRO A 768 1.22 -10.84 -7.24
CA PRO A 768 -0.23 -10.88 -7.36
C PRO A 768 -0.84 -12.13 -6.71
N HIS A 769 -2.03 -11.99 -6.14
CA HIS A 769 -2.69 -13.08 -5.42
C HIS A 769 -3.10 -14.22 -6.37
N PRO A 770 -2.61 -15.47 -6.19
CA PRO A 770 -2.77 -16.53 -7.17
C PRO A 770 -4.22 -16.85 -7.54
N PHE A 771 -5.13 -16.90 -6.55
CA PHE A 771 -6.55 -17.15 -6.80
C PHE A 771 -7.22 -16.02 -7.58
N LEU A 772 -7.03 -14.76 -7.16
CA LEU A 772 -7.65 -13.62 -7.84
C LEU A 772 -7.09 -13.43 -9.25
N THR A 773 -5.79 -13.60 -9.44
CA THR A 773 -5.15 -13.51 -10.76
C THR A 773 -5.65 -14.59 -11.71
N SER A 774 -5.90 -15.81 -11.23
CA SER A 774 -6.50 -16.86 -12.05
C SER A 774 -7.90 -16.50 -12.56
N LEU A 775 -8.56 -15.51 -11.93
CA LEU A 775 -9.90 -15.02 -12.25
C LEU A 775 -9.88 -13.63 -12.94
N ASP A 776 -8.81 -13.30 -13.61
CA ASP A 776 -8.60 -12.05 -14.35
C ASP A 776 -8.54 -10.78 -13.46
N CYS A 777 -8.14 -10.89 -12.18
CA CYS A 777 -7.85 -9.71 -11.36
C CYS A 777 -6.73 -8.88 -12.01
N PRO A 778 -6.88 -7.56 -12.13
CA PRO A 778 -5.88 -6.69 -12.75
C PRO A 778 -4.51 -6.76 -12.09
N ASN A 779 -3.47 -6.55 -12.89
CA ASN A 779 -2.13 -6.34 -12.38
C ASN A 779 -2.04 -4.92 -11.78
N PRO A 780 -1.76 -4.76 -10.46
CA PRO A 780 -1.70 -3.45 -9.84
C PRO A 780 -0.48 -2.61 -10.26
N ALA A 781 0.40 -3.14 -11.10
CA ALA A 781 1.51 -2.38 -11.67
C ALA A 781 1.12 -1.52 -12.89
N THR A 782 -0.09 -1.72 -13.43
CA THR A 782 -0.56 -1.02 -14.63
C THR A 782 -1.98 -0.49 -14.46
N MET A 783 -2.24 0.67 -15.03
CA MET A 783 -3.61 1.21 -15.11
C MET A 783 -4.51 0.25 -15.87
N THR A 784 -5.67 -0.07 -15.31
CA THR A 784 -6.61 -1.00 -15.92
C THR A 784 -8.01 -0.39 -16.04
N PRO A 785 -8.25 0.40 -17.08
CA PRO A 785 -9.55 1.03 -17.31
C PRO A 785 -10.63 0.04 -17.76
N VAL A 786 -10.24 -1.06 -18.37
CA VAL A 786 -11.10 -2.18 -18.79
C VAL A 786 -10.44 -3.48 -18.34
N ARG A 787 -11.15 -4.24 -17.54
CA ARG A 787 -10.68 -5.57 -17.11
C ARG A 787 -10.83 -6.59 -18.24
N ASN A 788 -9.86 -7.45 -18.39
CA ASN A 788 -10.02 -8.65 -19.21
C ASN A 788 -11.12 -9.54 -18.61
N THR A 789 -11.86 -10.21 -19.48
CA THR A 789 -12.85 -11.22 -19.08
C THR A 789 -12.62 -12.43 -19.96
N THR A 790 -12.01 -13.46 -19.39
CA THR A 790 -11.71 -14.72 -20.08
C THR A 790 -12.57 -15.86 -19.52
N THR A 791 -12.74 -16.93 -20.28
CA THR A 791 -13.36 -18.16 -19.81
C THR A 791 -12.40 -19.29 -20.13
N THR A 792 -11.67 -19.74 -19.12
CA THR A 792 -10.61 -20.75 -19.28
C THR A 792 -10.85 -21.97 -18.39
N ALA A 793 -10.29 -23.12 -18.79
CA ALA A 793 -10.31 -24.33 -17.96
C ALA A 793 -9.61 -24.10 -16.59
N ILE A 794 -8.57 -23.24 -16.56
CA ILE A 794 -7.85 -22.89 -15.32
C ILE A 794 -8.79 -22.21 -14.33
N GLN A 795 -9.65 -21.34 -14.79
CA GLN A 795 -10.64 -20.65 -13.93
C GLN A 795 -11.65 -21.62 -13.34
N SER A 796 -12.18 -22.54 -14.15
CA SER A 796 -13.07 -23.60 -13.67
C SER A 796 -12.38 -24.53 -12.67
N LEU A 797 -11.10 -24.85 -12.87
CA LEU A 797 -10.30 -25.62 -11.91
C LEU A 797 -10.04 -24.81 -10.63
N ALA A 798 -9.78 -23.52 -10.73
CA ALA A 798 -9.56 -22.66 -9.57
C ALA A 798 -10.83 -22.57 -8.71
N THR A 799 -12.01 -22.33 -9.32
CA THR A 799 -13.29 -22.28 -8.60
C THR A 799 -13.76 -23.64 -8.08
N LEU A 800 -13.11 -24.74 -8.50
CA LEU A 800 -13.41 -26.08 -7.99
C LEU A 800 -12.41 -26.57 -6.93
N ASN A 801 -11.11 -26.28 -7.08
CA ASN A 801 -10.04 -26.95 -6.33
C ASN A 801 -9.20 -26.02 -5.46
N ASN A 802 -9.32 -24.68 -5.58
CA ASN A 802 -8.51 -23.78 -4.79
C ASN A 802 -8.81 -23.97 -3.29
N ALA A 803 -7.79 -23.94 -2.44
CA ALA A 803 -7.91 -24.16 -1.01
C ALA A 803 -8.92 -23.21 -0.34
N PHE A 804 -8.98 -21.94 -0.77
CA PHE A 804 -9.98 -20.99 -0.30
C PHE A 804 -11.42 -21.45 -0.67
N VAL A 805 -11.62 -21.93 -1.89
CA VAL A 805 -12.96 -22.43 -2.33
C VAL A 805 -13.38 -23.64 -1.53
N LEU A 806 -12.45 -24.57 -1.28
CA LEU A 806 -12.71 -25.75 -0.44
C LEU A 806 -13.07 -25.34 0.99
N GLN A 807 -12.33 -24.40 1.57
CA GLN A 807 -12.63 -23.84 2.90
C GLN A 807 -14.03 -23.22 2.94
N GLN A 808 -14.40 -22.40 1.93
CA GLN A 808 -15.71 -21.77 1.90
C GLN A 808 -16.83 -22.78 1.61
N SER A 809 -16.56 -23.85 0.87
CA SER A 809 -17.52 -24.95 0.64
C SER A 809 -17.86 -25.70 1.92
N ASP A 810 -16.87 -25.94 2.77
CA ASP A 810 -17.06 -26.55 4.09
C ASP A 810 -17.88 -25.64 5.02
N ARG A 811 -17.52 -24.35 5.08
CA ARG A 811 -18.28 -23.35 5.87
C ARG A 811 -19.71 -23.19 5.37
N PHE A 812 -19.93 -23.23 4.06
CA PHE A 812 -21.27 -23.22 3.48
C PHE A 812 -22.08 -24.45 3.89
N ALA A 813 -21.49 -25.63 3.85
CA ALA A 813 -22.12 -26.85 4.31
C ALA A 813 -22.50 -26.76 5.81
N MET A 814 -21.59 -26.28 6.66
CA MET A 814 -21.88 -26.06 8.09
C MET A 814 -23.01 -25.02 8.31
N ARG A 815 -23.06 -23.96 7.51
CA ARG A 815 -24.16 -22.98 7.53
C ARG A 815 -25.48 -23.64 7.23
N LEU A 816 -25.56 -24.42 6.17
CA LEU A 816 -26.81 -25.12 5.75
C LEU A 816 -27.28 -26.10 6.82
N GLN A 817 -26.40 -26.90 7.43
CA GLN A 817 -26.74 -27.77 8.54
C GLN A 817 -27.32 -26.99 9.73
N ARG A 818 -26.73 -25.85 10.06
CA ARG A 818 -27.20 -25.01 11.17
C ARG A 818 -28.56 -24.35 10.87
N GLU A 819 -28.82 -23.90 9.62
CA GLU A 819 -30.02 -23.16 9.25
C GLU A 819 -31.22 -24.07 9.01
N VAL A 820 -31.02 -25.26 8.40
CA VAL A 820 -32.16 -26.13 7.96
C VAL A 820 -32.03 -27.60 8.38
N GLY A 821 -31.03 -27.94 9.20
CA GLY A 821 -30.82 -29.32 9.70
C GLY A 821 -30.36 -30.30 8.61
N ASP A 822 -30.62 -31.61 8.81
CA ASP A 822 -30.02 -32.69 7.98
C ASP A 822 -30.93 -33.16 6.81
N ARG A 823 -32.08 -32.51 6.57
CA ARG A 823 -32.92 -32.87 5.45
C ARG A 823 -32.35 -32.43 4.13
N ALA A 824 -31.99 -33.39 3.26
CA ALA A 824 -31.31 -33.13 1.99
C ALA A 824 -32.08 -32.19 1.06
N GLU A 825 -33.43 -32.27 1.02
CA GLU A 825 -34.26 -31.39 0.21
C GLU A 825 -34.24 -29.95 0.73
N ALA A 826 -34.30 -29.76 2.07
CA ALA A 826 -34.25 -28.43 2.68
C ALA A 826 -32.86 -27.81 2.50
N GLN A 827 -31.77 -28.59 2.63
CA GLN A 827 -30.40 -28.15 2.37
C GLN A 827 -30.22 -27.77 0.90
N ALA A 828 -30.75 -28.54 -0.03
CA ALA A 828 -30.70 -28.27 -1.47
C ALA A 828 -31.43 -26.97 -1.82
N GLU A 829 -32.67 -26.81 -1.30
CA GLU A 829 -33.45 -25.59 -1.53
C GLU A 829 -32.73 -24.35 -0.98
N ARG A 830 -32.30 -24.40 0.27
CA ARG A 830 -31.60 -23.27 0.91
C ARG A 830 -30.28 -22.96 0.22
N ALA A 831 -29.49 -23.96 -0.19
CA ALA A 831 -28.24 -23.79 -0.91
C ALA A 831 -28.44 -23.06 -2.23
N ILE A 832 -29.41 -23.44 -3.04
CA ILE A 832 -29.67 -22.80 -4.35
C ILE A 832 -30.18 -21.36 -4.14
N ARG A 833 -31.05 -21.14 -3.14
CA ARG A 833 -31.51 -19.78 -2.83
C ARG A 833 -30.40 -18.85 -2.41
N LEU A 834 -29.45 -19.30 -1.59
CA LEU A 834 -28.28 -18.52 -1.16
C LEU A 834 -27.33 -18.28 -2.33
N ALA A 835 -27.05 -19.29 -3.16
CA ALA A 835 -26.09 -19.19 -4.24
C ALA A 835 -26.59 -18.36 -5.42
N PHE A 836 -27.86 -18.49 -5.78
CA PHE A 836 -28.40 -17.93 -7.02
C PHE A 836 -29.40 -16.78 -6.82
N GLY A 837 -29.90 -16.57 -5.60
CA GLY A 837 -30.84 -15.48 -5.30
C GLY A 837 -32.21 -15.70 -5.95
N ARG A 838 -32.65 -16.97 -6.17
CA ARG A 838 -33.96 -17.33 -6.73
C ARG A 838 -34.51 -18.62 -6.10
N LYS A 839 -35.79 -18.84 -6.27
CA LYS A 839 -36.37 -20.11 -5.87
C LYS A 839 -35.94 -21.22 -6.84
N PRO A 840 -35.54 -22.41 -6.32
CA PRO A 840 -35.28 -23.57 -7.17
C PRO A 840 -36.55 -24.21 -7.71
N THR A 841 -36.44 -24.88 -8.84
CA THR A 841 -37.48 -25.79 -9.36
C THR A 841 -37.49 -27.10 -8.57
N GLN A 842 -38.57 -27.85 -8.63
CA GLN A 842 -38.67 -29.18 -7.99
C GLN A 842 -37.60 -30.15 -8.53
N THR A 843 -37.26 -30.06 -9.81
CA THR A 843 -36.23 -30.87 -10.44
C THR A 843 -34.84 -30.55 -9.90
N GLU A 844 -34.52 -29.27 -9.70
CA GLU A 844 -33.26 -28.84 -9.10
C GLU A 844 -33.14 -29.32 -7.66
N ILE A 845 -34.19 -29.20 -6.86
CA ILE A 845 -34.23 -29.70 -5.47
C ILE A 845 -33.96 -31.22 -5.46
N ALA A 846 -34.69 -32.00 -6.30
CA ALA A 846 -34.52 -33.44 -6.33
C ALA A 846 -33.13 -33.90 -6.79
N ASN A 847 -32.51 -33.19 -7.75
CA ASN A 847 -31.18 -33.50 -8.23
C ASN A 847 -30.11 -33.14 -7.18
N ALA A 848 -30.20 -31.97 -6.57
CA ALA A 848 -29.30 -31.53 -5.51
C ALA A 848 -29.42 -32.40 -4.25
N ALA A 849 -30.63 -32.78 -3.84
CA ALA A 849 -30.86 -33.69 -2.71
C ALA A 849 -30.23 -35.07 -2.95
N ARG A 850 -30.35 -35.62 -4.17
CA ARG A 850 -29.69 -36.90 -4.53
C ARG A 850 -28.14 -36.77 -4.44
N LEU A 851 -27.58 -35.63 -4.88
CA LEU A 851 -26.16 -35.37 -4.74
C LEU A 851 -25.72 -35.30 -3.28
N VAL A 852 -26.51 -34.62 -2.41
CA VAL A 852 -26.24 -34.57 -0.97
C VAL A 852 -26.25 -35.99 -0.38
N GLN A 853 -27.22 -36.82 -0.72
CA GLN A 853 -27.35 -38.20 -0.22
C GLN A 853 -26.21 -39.10 -0.69
N SER A 854 -25.74 -38.95 -1.93
CA SER A 854 -24.69 -39.80 -2.53
C SER A 854 -23.28 -39.37 -2.27
N ALA A 855 -23.00 -38.05 -2.24
CA ALA A 855 -21.66 -37.48 -2.19
C ALA A 855 -21.44 -36.50 -1.01
N GLY A 856 -22.51 -36.16 -0.30
CA GLY A 856 -22.44 -35.24 0.84
C GLY A 856 -22.67 -33.75 0.52
N LEU A 857 -23.06 -33.00 1.52
CA LEU A 857 -23.43 -31.58 1.41
C LEU A 857 -22.26 -30.71 0.96
N PHE A 858 -21.05 -31.00 1.42
CA PHE A 858 -19.81 -30.32 0.95
C PHE A 858 -19.66 -30.34 -0.57
N GLN A 859 -19.94 -31.48 -1.21
CA GLN A 859 -19.80 -31.58 -2.67
C GLN A 859 -20.88 -30.78 -3.41
N LEU A 860 -22.09 -30.69 -2.88
CA LEU A 860 -23.12 -29.78 -3.40
C LEU A 860 -22.62 -28.32 -3.34
N CYS A 861 -22.15 -27.85 -2.19
CA CYS A 861 -21.64 -26.50 -2.01
C CYS A 861 -20.49 -26.16 -2.97
N ARG A 862 -19.55 -27.10 -3.12
CA ARG A 862 -18.40 -26.98 -4.03
C ARG A 862 -18.83 -26.89 -5.49
N ILE A 863 -19.80 -27.68 -5.91
CA ILE A 863 -20.32 -27.68 -7.29
C ILE A 863 -21.06 -26.37 -7.56
N LEU A 864 -21.88 -25.87 -6.62
CA LEU A 864 -22.61 -24.61 -6.78
C LEU A 864 -21.67 -23.44 -7.06
N PHE A 865 -20.54 -23.35 -6.36
CA PHE A 865 -19.53 -22.29 -6.58
C PHE A 865 -18.88 -22.35 -7.98
N ASN A 866 -18.97 -23.48 -8.68
CA ASN A 866 -18.39 -23.67 -10.03
C ASN A 866 -19.44 -23.63 -11.15
N THR A 867 -20.70 -23.33 -10.84
CA THR A 867 -21.76 -23.23 -11.87
C THR A 867 -21.72 -21.89 -12.60
N ASN A 868 -22.12 -21.89 -13.87
CA ASN A 868 -22.24 -20.64 -14.64
C ASN A 868 -23.18 -19.63 -13.95
N GLU A 869 -24.30 -20.07 -13.39
CA GLU A 869 -25.27 -19.19 -12.71
C GLU A 869 -24.67 -18.52 -11.46
N PHE A 870 -23.68 -19.15 -10.80
CA PHE A 870 -22.94 -18.54 -9.70
C PHE A 870 -21.94 -17.47 -10.20
N VAL A 871 -21.29 -17.76 -11.31
CA VAL A 871 -20.16 -16.94 -11.82
C VAL A 871 -20.65 -15.81 -12.72
N TYR A 872 -21.84 -15.88 -13.30
CA TYR A 872 -22.40 -14.85 -14.19
C TYR A 872 -23.59 -14.17 -13.56
N VAL A 873 -23.80 -12.92 -13.98
CA VAL A 873 -24.97 -12.09 -13.69
C VAL A 873 -25.67 -11.78 -15.01
N ASP A 874 -26.98 -12.05 -15.07
CA ASP A 874 -27.84 -11.83 -16.20
C ASP A 874 -28.40 -10.39 -16.25
#